data_40877ff25b5e485c35a92a762daf6878
#
_entry.id   40877ff25b5e485c35a92a762daf6878
#
_cell.length_a   1.000
_cell.length_b   1.000
_cell.length_c   1.000
_cell.angle_alpha   90.00
_cell.angle_beta   90.00
_cell.angle_gamma   90.00
#
_symmetry.space_group_name_H-M   'P 1'
#
loop_
_entity.id
_entity.type
_entity.pdbx_description
1 polymer ?
#
loop_
_entity_poly.entity_id
_entity_poly.type
_entity_poly.pdbx_seq_one_letter_code
_entity_poly.pdbx_strand_id
1 'polypeptide(L)'
;MKKELSKLYEPNKVEDKIYKYWLDGGFFHAEPDSKKEPYCIVIPPPNITGQLHMGHALDETLQDILIRWKRMSGYAAEWIPGTDHASIATEAKIVEAMRKEGLTKDDIGRDGFLERAWDWKKKYGGRIVEQLKKLGSSCDWDRERFTMDEGCSKAVKEVFINYYNKGLIYRGERIINWCPHCRTSISNAEVEYEDQAGHFWHLKYPLTDGSGYVELATTRPETLLGDTAVAVNPKDERYKDIVGKTLTLPLVGREIPVVADSYVDMEFGTGVVKITPAHDPNDFEVGKRHNLPVINVLTEDAKIVDDYPEYAGMDRYEARKKIVEDLEKGGFLAYVEDHEHNVGTCYRCGTTVEPRVSLQWFVKMDELAKPAIKAVEDGSIKFVPERFEKNYLNWMNDIRDWCISRQLWWGHQIPAFYCDDCGETVVTKEDHACCPKCGKEMRQDPDTLDTWFSSALWPFSTLGWPDKTEELEYFYPTNTLVTGYDIIPFWVSRMIVAGMENMKQKPFDTVLIHGLVRDSQGRKMSKSLGNGIDPLVIIDQYGADALRFMLATGNAPGNDMRFIEDKVKSSRNFANKIWNAARFIMMNFPDDFKADKLPENLNVEDKWVISKFNTLAKEVNDNLDKFELGVAVSKLYDFIWDIYCDWYIELTKPRIAAGGETEATAQAVLVWVMKGMLKMLHPFMPYITEEIWQALVNDGTAIMVQDYPVYDEKLEFADEEATFEKIIAGIKSIRNCRGEMNVPPSVKAKLYIETAQPEVFSQGVMFFERLASASEVIITDKCEEKDCAAAVTDSARFFIPLADIIDVDKELARLDKDRKNAQKDIDFLSKKLSNQGFLAKAPEQLIEAEKAKLAKAEEKMSKIMESISALEARK
;
A
#
# COMPACT_ATOMS: atom_id res chain seq x y z
N MET A 1 12.25 32.31 -27.49
CA MET A 1 12.56 32.86 -26.16
C MET A 1 12.52 31.74 -25.16
N LYS A 2 13.57 31.54 -24.39
CA LYS A 2 13.54 30.60 -23.27
C LYS A 2 12.39 30.96 -22.32
N LYS A 3 11.65 29.98 -21.83
CA LYS A 3 10.64 30.16 -20.77
C LYS A 3 11.39 30.35 -19.44
N GLU A 4 11.37 31.59 -18.90
CA GLU A 4 12.01 31.86 -17.61
C GLU A 4 11.26 31.14 -16.49
N LEU A 5 11.98 30.29 -15.69
CA LEU A 5 11.41 29.63 -14.53
C LEU A 5 11.28 30.62 -13.36
N SER A 6 10.14 30.56 -12.66
CA SER A 6 9.88 31.37 -11.45
C SER A 6 10.91 31.08 -10.33
N LYS A 7 11.01 31.97 -9.32
CA LYS A 7 11.95 31.78 -8.19
C LYS A 7 11.67 30.52 -7.35
N LEU A 8 10.42 30.12 -7.26
CA LEU A 8 9.97 28.96 -6.52
C LEU A 8 9.13 28.07 -7.43
N TYR A 9 9.18 26.78 -7.22
CA TYR A 9 8.25 25.84 -7.82
C TYR A 9 6.89 25.93 -7.11
N GLU A 10 5.82 26.20 -7.86
CA GLU A 10 4.45 26.33 -7.39
C GLU A 10 3.58 25.26 -8.06
N PRO A 11 3.42 24.06 -7.43
CA PRO A 11 2.71 22.93 -8.03
C PRO A 11 1.31 23.30 -8.57
N ASN A 12 0.53 24.05 -7.78
CA ASN A 12 -0.84 24.45 -8.12
C ASN A 12 -0.97 25.28 -9.42
N LYS A 13 0.14 25.88 -9.90
CA LYS A 13 0.17 26.61 -11.16
C LYS A 13 0.58 25.74 -12.34
N VAL A 14 1.11 24.57 -12.09
CA VAL A 14 1.75 23.69 -13.06
C VAL A 14 0.91 22.45 -13.33
N GLU A 15 0.40 21.79 -12.29
CA GLU A 15 -0.15 20.45 -12.36
C GLU A 15 -1.34 20.35 -13.33
N ASP A 16 -2.36 21.20 -13.19
CA ASP A 16 -3.56 21.12 -14.05
C ASP A 16 -3.23 21.41 -15.53
N LYS A 17 -2.31 22.34 -15.76
CA LYS A 17 -1.87 22.68 -17.12
C LYS A 17 -1.10 21.54 -17.78
N ILE A 18 -0.19 20.91 -17.03
CA ILE A 18 0.61 19.78 -17.52
C ILE A 18 -0.28 18.55 -17.73
N TYR A 19 -1.18 18.26 -16.80
CA TYR A 19 -2.09 17.12 -16.95
C TYR A 19 -2.97 17.28 -18.20
N LYS A 20 -3.50 18.48 -18.41
CA LYS A 20 -4.25 18.80 -19.64
C LYS A 20 -3.39 18.63 -20.89
N TYR A 21 -2.13 19.07 -20.87
CA TYR A 21 -1.21 18.90 -22.00
C TYR A 21 -1.01 17.41 -22.33
N TRP A 22 -0.88 16.55 -21.34
CA TRP A 22 -0.75 15.11 -21.55
C TRP A 22 -2.03 14.50 -22.14
N LEU A 23 -3.21 14.90 -21.65
CA LEU A 23 -4.50 14.43 -22.16
C LEU A 23 -4.71 14.88 -23.62
N ASP A 24 -4.51 16.17 -23.90
CA ASP A 24 -4.67 16.73 -25.25
C ASP A 24 -3.70 16.09 -26.26
N GLY A 25 -2.54 15.63 -25.79
CA GLY A 25 -1.54 14.93 -26.60
C GLY A 25 -1.78 13.45 -26.79
N GLY A 26 -2.75 12.85 -26.09
CA GLY A 26 -3.05 11.41 -26.18
C GLY A 26 -1.91 10.50 -25.67
N PHE A 27 -1.02 11.01 -24.78
CA PHE A 27 0.20 10.31 -24.40
C PHE A 27 -0.04 9.10 -23.47
N PHE A 28 -1.25 8.93 -22.95
CA PHE A 28 -1.59 7.83 -22.06
C PHE A 28 -2.11 6.59 -22.81
N HIS A 29 -2.58 6.79 -24.02
CA HIS A 29 -3.17 5.76 -24.86
C HIS A 29 -2.09 4.90 -25.54
N ALA A 30 -2.30 3.57 -25.55
CA ALA A 30 -1.46 2.62 -26.25
C ALA A 30 -2.29 1.79 -27.22
N GLU A 31 -1.89 1.79 -28.50
CA GLU A 31 -2.49 0.95 -29.53
C GLU A 31 -1.76 -0.39 -29.63
N PRO A 32 -2.45 -1.49 -29.98
CA PRO A 32 -1.81 -2.72 -30.39
C PRO A 32 -0.81 -2.47 -31.53
N ASP A 33 0.48 -2.69 -31.26
CA ASP A 33 1.56 -2.52 -32.22
C ASP A 33 2.50 -3.74 -32.20
N SER A 34 2.46 -4.57 -33.23
CA SER A 34 3.27 -5.78 -33.35
C SER A 34 4.80 -5.53 -33.33
N LYS A 35 5.25 -4.28 -33.41
CA LYS A 35 6.67 -3.89 -33.31
C LYS A 35 7.12 -3.60 -31.90
N LYS A 36 6.18 -3.45 -30.96
CA LYS A 36 6.45 -3.17 -29.55
C LYS A 36 6.00 -4.34 -28.70
N GLU A 37 6.67 -4.55 -27.58
CA GLU A 37 6.21 -5.47 -26.57
C GLU A 37 5.08 -4.82 -25.74
N PRO A 38 3.98 -5.54 -25.45
CA PRO A 38 2.94 -5.00 -24.59
C PRO A 38 3.40 -4.95 -23.13
N TYR A 39 2.96 -3.94 -22.42
CA TYR A 39 3.01 -3.89 -20.96
C TYR A 39 1.70 -3.34 -20.44
N CYS A 40 0.89 -4.21 -19.88
CA CYS A 40 -0.46 -3.85 -19.42
C CYS A 40 -0.60 -4.03 -17.90
N ILE A 41 -1.20 -3.04 -17.27
CA ILE A 41 -1.71 -3.09 -15.89
C ILE A 41 -3.20 -2.77 -15.93
N VAL A 42 -4.00 -3.54 -15.23
CA VAL A 42 -5.40 -3.19 -14.90
C VAL A 42 -5.44 -2.66 -13.48
N ILE A 43 -6.03 -1.50 -13.30
CA ILE A 43 -6.14 -0.87 -11.97
C ILE A 43 -6.93 -1.79 -11.02
N PRO A 44 -6.59 -1.92 -9.73
CA PRO A 44 -7.55 -2.40 -8.75
C PRO A 44 -8.72 -1.42 -8.69
N PRO A 45 -9.90 -1.78 -9.23
CA PRO A 45 -10.96 -0.80 -9.43
C PRO A 45 -11.49 -0.29 -8.09
N PRO A 46 -11.33 1.00 -7.74
CA PRO A 46 -11.80 1.50 -6.46
C PRO A 46 -13.32 1.39 -6.33
N ASN A 47 -13.77 1.02 -5.14
CA ASN A 47 -15.16 0.92 -4.78
C ASN A 47 -15.84 2.30 -4.78
N ILE A 48 -16.99 2.45 -5.43
CA ILE A 48 -17.76 3.71 -5.47
C ILE A 48 -18.46 4.06 -4.14
N THR A 49 -17.87 3.65 -3.01
CA THR A 49 -18.41 3.89 -1.66
C THR A 49 -18.06 5.25 -1.07
N GLY A 50 -17.20 6.00 -1.74
CA GLY A 50 -16.72 7.31 -1.29
C GLY A 50 -15.48 7.76 -2.05
N GLN A 51 -14.70 8.63 -1.41
CA GLN A 51 -13.45 9.14 -1.99
C GLN A 51 -12.27 8.22 -1.68
N LEU A 52 -11.20 8.35 -2.48
CA LEU A 52 -9.94 7.64 -2.28
C LEU A 52 -9.28 8.05 -0.96
N HIS A 53 -8.47 7.17 -0.43
CA HIS A 53 -7.64 7.37 0.75
C HIS A 53 -6.15 7.13 0.42
N MET A 54 -5.28 7.35 1.40
CA MET A 54 -3.82 7.27 1.20
C MET A 54 -3.33 5.88 0.72
N GLY A 55 -4.05 4.80 1.06
CA GLY A 55 -3.74 3.46 0.53
C GLY A 55 -3.91 3.37 -0.99
N HIS A 56 -4.97 3.95 -1.54
CA HIS A 56 -5.14 4.04 -2.99
C HIS A 56 -4.05 4.92 -3.63
N ALA A 57 -3.69 6.05 -2.99
CA ALA A 57 -2.63 6.90 -3.52
C ALA A 57 -1.27 6.17 -3.60
N LEU A 58 -0.98 5.27 -2.65
CA LEU A 58 0.19 4.40 -2.72
C LEU A 58 0.08 3.42 -3.90
N ASP A 59 -0.99 2.66 -3.95
CA ASP A 59 -1.23 1.64 -4.97
C ASP A 59 -1.11 2.22 -6.39
N GLU A 60 -1.83 3.31 -6.65
CA GLU A 60 -1.82 4.00 -7.93
C GLU A 60 -0.46 4.63 -8.28
N THR A 61 0.26 5.15 -7.28
CA THR A 61 1.60 5.69 -7.49
C THR A 61 2.57 4.60 -7.96
N LEU A 62 2.52 3.42 -7.36
CA LEU A 62 3.40 2.31 -7.74
C LEU A 62 3.12 1.84 -9.17
N GLN A 63 1.85 1.73 -9.55
CA GLN A 63 1.43 1.36 -10.91
C GLN A 63 1.89 2.41 -11.92
N ASP A 64 1.66 3.69 -11.66
CA ASP A 64 2.02 4.78 -12.59
C ASP A 64 3.53 4.87 -12.82
N ILE A 65 4.34 4.60 -11.78
CA ILE A 65 5.80 4.53 -11.92
C ILE A 65 6.19 3.45 -12.93
N LEU A 66 5.62 2.25 -12.81
CA LEU A 66 5.90 1.13 -13.70
C LEU A 66 5.44 1.43 -15.14
N ILE A 67 4.25 1.96 -15.31
CA ILE A 67 3.67 2.31 -16.62
C ILE A 67 4.50 3.39 -17.32
N ARG A 68 4.87 4.47 -16.61
CA ARG A 68 5.69 5.55 -17.18
C ARG A 68 7.09 5.04 -17.56
N TRP A 69 7.70 4.25 -16.69
CA TRP A 69 9.00 3.66 -16.96
C TRP A 69 8.96 2.75 -18.20
N LYS A 70 8.00 1.83 -18.30
CA LYS A 70 7.85 0.92 -19.45
C LYS A 70 7.49 1.68 -20.73
N ARG A 71 6.64 2.72 -20.66
CA ARG A 71 6.34 3.60 -21.79
C ARG A 71 7.62 4.26 -22.35
N MET A 72 8.44 4.81 -21.46
CA MET A 72 9.73 5.42 -21.82
C MET A 72 10.78 4.37 -22.24
N SER A 73 10.61 3.11 -21.88
CA SER A 73 11.46 1.99 -22.30
C SER A 73 11.03 1.37 -23.64
N GLY A 74 10.06 1.98 -24.34
CA GLY A 74 9.66 1.58 -25.69
C GLY A 74 8.54 0.55 -25.77
N TYR A 75 7.94 0.14 -24.65
CA TYR A 75 6.78 -0.75 -24.63
C TYR A 75 5.50 -0.05 -25.10
N ALA A 76 4.55 -0.82 -25.63
CA ALA A 76 3.16 -0.40 -25.70
C ALA A 76 2.57 -0.52 -24.29
N ALA A 77 2.71 0.55 -23.49
CA ALA A 77 2.35 0.55 -22.07
C ALA A 77 0.92 1.03 -21.88
N GLU A 78 0.04 0.11 -21.52
CA GLU A 78 -1.39 0.33 -21.31
C GLU A 78 -1.74 0.24 -19.82
N TRP A 79 -2.43 1.26 -19.31
CA TRP A 79 -2.97 1.25 -17.95
C TRP A 79 -4.47 1.50 -17.97
N ILE A 80 -5.23 0.43 -17.76
CA ILE A 80 -6.69 0.46 -17.85
C ILE A 80 -7.28 0.91 -16.53
N PRO A 81 -7.94 2.09 -16.48
CA PRO A 81 -8.65 2.57 -15.31
C PRO A 81 -10.05 1.99 -15.21
N GLY A 82 -10.61 2.06 -14.01
CA GLY A 82 -12.02 1.75 -13.81
C GLY A 82 -12.44 1.82 -12.35
N THR A 83 -13.71 1.51 -12.09
CA THR A 83 -14.32 1.51 -10.75
C THR A 83 -15.18 0.26 -10.54
N ASP A 84 -15.29 -0.16 -9.27
CA ASP A 84 -16.11 -1.30 -8.87
C ASP A 84 -17.42 -0.83 -8.25
N HIS A 85 -18.53 -1.51 -8.62
CA HIS A 85 -19.86 -1.24 -8.09
C HIS A 85 -19.99 -1.61 -6.61
N ALA A 86 -19.17 -2.52 -6.10
CA ALA A 86 -19.05 -2.90 -4.68
C ALA A 86 -20.41 -3.16 -3.99
N SER A 87 -21.16 -4.14 -4.49
CA SER A 87 -22.56 -4.40 -4.19
C SER A 87 -22.99 -4.13 -2.74
N ILE A 88 -22.53 -4.90 -1.77
CA ILE A 88 -22.89 -4.77 -0.34
C ILE A 88 -22.54 -3.37 0.19
N ALA A 89 -21.35 -2.90 -0.12
CA ALA A 89 -20.81 -1.68 0.46
C ALA A 89 -21.52 -0.43 -0.05
N THR A 90 -21.82 -0.40 -1.34
CA THR A 90 -22.54 0.71 -1.99
C THR A 90 -24.00 0.71 -1.59
N GLU A 91 -24.67 -0.45 -1.61
CA GLU A 91 -26.05 -0.56 -1.15
C GLU A 91 -26.21 -0.08 0.30
N ALA A 92 -25.31 -0.50 1.21
CA ALA A 92 -25.33 -0.05 2.60
C ALA A 92 -25.22 1.48 2.73
N LYS A 93 -24.40 2.12 1.89
CA LYS A 93 -24.25 3.59 1.89
C LYS A 93 -25.47 4.31 1.36
N ILE A 94 -26.12 3.77 0.35
CA ILE A 94 -27.37 4.32 -0.21
C ILE A 94 -28.49 4.19 0.81
N VAL A 95 -28.63 3.01 1.46
CA VAL A 95 -29.61 2.78 2.53
C VAL A 95 -29.38 3.72 3.73
N GLU A 96 -28.11 3.94 4.13
CA GLU A 96 -27.77 4.91 5.18
C GLU A 96 -28.22 6.35 4.79
N ALA A 97 -27.99 6.74 3.53
CA ALA A 97 -28.45 8.04 3.03
C ALA A 97 -29.97 8.15 3.01
N MET A 98 -30.67 7.13 2.53
CA MET A 98 -32.14 7.05 2.53
C MET A 98 -32.73 7.14 3.94
N ARG A 99 -32.12 6.46 4.92
CA ARG A 99 -32.55 6.52 6.33
C ARG A 99 -32.51 7.95 6.89
N LYS A 100 -31.51 8.75 6.49
CA LYS A 100 -31.42 10.18 6.88
C LYS A 100 -32.53 11.01 6.26
N GLU A 101 -33.07 10.57 5.12
CA GLU A 101 -34.23 11.17 4.44
C GLU A 101 -35.56 10.63 4.98
N GLY A 102 -35.54 9.62 5.87
CA GLY A 102 -36.74 8.96 6.40
C GLY A 102 -37.36 7.93 5.44
N LEU A 103 -36.61 7.46 4.46
CA LEU A 103 -37.04 6.49 3.44
C LEU A 103 -36.44 5.12 3.69
N THR A 104 -37.21 4.09 3.30
CA THR A 104 -36.79 2.69 3.24
C THR A 104 -36.75 2.18 1.77
N LYS A 105 -36.16 1.00 1.55
CA LYS A 105 -36.20 0.37 0.22
C LYS A 105 -37.63 0.08 -0.24
N ASP A 106 -38.49 -0.35 0.67
CA ASP A 106 -39.90 -0.73 0.37
C ASP A 106 -40.71 0.50 -0.07
N ASP A 107 -40.39 1.71 0.41
CA ASP A 107 -41.08 2.94 0.01
C ASP A 107 -40.87 3.31 -1.45
N ILE A 108 -39.73 2.97 -2.05
CA ILE A 108 -39.38 3.36 -3.43
C ILE A 108 -39.30 2.19 -4.42
N GLY A 109 -39.34 0.96 -3.92
CA GLY A 109 -39.19 -0.25 -4.71
C GLY A 109 -37.83 -0.42 -5.37
N ARG A 110 -37.65 -1.55 -6.08
CA ARG A 110 -36.33 -1.89 -6.71
C ARG A 110 -35.93 -0.86 -7.76
N ASP A 111 -36.84 -0.44 -8.63
CA ASP A 111 -36.50 0.50 -9.70
C ASP A 111 -36.06 1.86 -9.17
N GLY A 112 -36.82 2.43 -8.22
CA GLY A 112 -36.43 3.69 -7.58
C GLY A 112 -35.11 3.59 -6.79
N PHE A 113 -34.81 2.42 -6.22
CA PHE A 113 -33.52 2.18 -5.57
C PHE A 113 -32.38 2.12 -6.60
N LEU A 114 -32.58 1.44 -7.74
CA LEU A 114 -31.56 1.36 -8.78
C LEU A 114 -31.27 2.72 -9.42
N GLU A 115 -32.28 3.58 -9.64
CA GLU A 115 -32.06 4.96 -10.08
C GLU A 115 -31.13 5.71 -9.13
N ARG A 116 -31.38 5.64 -7.83
CA ARG A 116 -30.51 6.24 -6.81
C ARG A 116 -29.09 5.65 -6.83
N ALA A 117 -28.96 4.35 -7.09
CA ALA A 117 -27.66 3.69 -7.14
C ALA A 117 -26.85 4.16 -8.36
N TRP A 118 -27.49 4.35 -9.51
CA TRP A 118 -26.83 4.93 -10.70
C TRP A 118 -26.43 6.40 -10.51
N ASP A 119 -27.26 7.21 -9.85
CA ASP A 119 -26.89 8.58 -9.47
C ASP A 119 -25.70 8.60 -8.49
N TRP A 120 -25.69 7.65 -7.54
CA TRP A 120 -24.56 7.45 -6.63
C TRP A 120 -23.26 7.13 -7.39
N LYS A 121 -23.33 6.19 -8.36
CA LYS A 121 -22.22 5.84 -9.25
C LYS A 121 -21.71 7.07 -9.99
N LYS A 122 -22.59 7.85 -10.58
CA LYS A 122 -22.22 9.06 -11.32
C LYS A 122 -21.49 10.07 -10.44
N LYS A 123 -21.95 10.27 -9.21
CA LYS A 123 -21.36 11.21 -8.25
C LYS A 123 -19.99 10.74 -7.75
N TYR A 124 -19.90 9.53 -7.21
CA TYR A 124 -18.70 9.06 -6.54
C TYR A 124 -17.67 8.45 -7.49
N GLY A 125 -18.09 7.80 -8.57
CA GLY A 125 -17.20 7.35 -9.63
C GLY A 125 -16.48 8.53 -10.28
N GLY A 126 -17.21 9.59 -10.64
CA GLY A 126 -16.60 10.81 -11.17
C GLY A 126 -15.59 11.45 -10.23
N ARG A 127 -15.90 11.47 -8.90
CA ARG A 127 -14.94 11.98 -7.90
C ARG A 127 -13.67 11.16 -7.79
N ILE A 128 -13.77 9.84 -7.86
CA ILE A 128 -12.60 8.94 -7.86
C ILE A 128 -11.70 9.25 -9.06
N VAL A 129 -12.27 9.36 -10.25
CA VAL A 129 -11.53 9.70 -11.48
C VAL A 129 -10.83 11.06 -11.35
N GLU A 130 -11.50 12.08 -10.80
CA GLU A 130 -10.87 13.38 -10.53
C GLU A 130 -9.69 13.26 -9.56
N GLN A 131 -9.82 12.47 -8.51
CA GLN A 131 -8.72 12.25 -7.54
C GLN A 131 -7.51 11.56 -8.19
N LEU A 132 -7.74 10.56 -9.04
CA LEU A 132 -6.69 9.88 -9.80
C LEU A 132 -5.98 10.84 -10.76
N LYS A 133 -6.73 11.68 -11.47
CA LYS A 133 -6.18 12.70 -12.35
C LYS A 133 -5.33 13.72 -11.58
N LYS A 134 -5.78 14.15 -10.41
CA LYS A 134 -5.02 15.06 -9.54
C LYS A 134 -3.73 14.42 -8.98
N LEU A 135 -3.73 13.13 -8.74
CA LEU A 135 -2.52 12.39 -8.35
C LEU A 135 -1.51 12.29 -9.50
N GLY A 136 -1.93 12.55 -10.74
CA GLY A 136 -1.09 12.46 -11.92
C GLY A 136 -1.08 11.08 -12.58
N SER A 137 -2.07 10.25 -12.31
CA SER A 137 -2.16 8.90 -12.89
C SER A 137 -2.27 8.95 -14.41
N SER A 138 -1.38 8.24 -15.11
CA SER A 138 -1.31 8.21 -16.57
C SER A 138 -2.13 7.07 -17.17
N CYS A 139 -3.36 6.90 -16.65
CA CYS A 139 -4.32 5.93 -17.16
C CYS A 139 -4.83 6.28 -18.55
N ASP A 140 -5.14 5.28 -19.35
CA ASP A 140 -5.89 5.45 -20.59
C ASP A 140 -7.38 5.70 -20.31
N TRP A 141 -7.75 6.98 -20.21
CA TRP A 141 -9.10 7.38 -19.87
C TRP A 141 -10.12 7.10 -20.99
N ASP A 142 -9.67 6.85 -22.21
CA ASP A 142 -10.55 6.46 -23.32
C ASP A 142 -11.02 5.00 -23.17
N ARG A 143 -10.30 4.21 -22.39
CA ARG A 143 -10.63 2.83 -21.99
C ARG A 143 -11.11 2.70 -20.54
N GLU A 144 -11.65 3.78 -19.93
CA GLU A 144 -12.24 3.71 -18.59
C GLU A 144 -13.36 2.69 -18.53
N ARG A 145 -13.34 1.81 -17.52
CA ARG A 145 -14.32 0.74 -17.35
C ARG A 145 -15.06 0.85 -16.01
N PHE A 146 -16.21 0.22 -15.97
CA PHE A 146 -16.99 0.02 -14.75
C PHE A 146 -17.46 -1.43 -14.69
N THR A 147 -17.34 -2.07 -13.52
CA THR A 147 -17.67 -3.51 -13.38
C THR A 147 -19.11 -3.88 -13.78
N MET A 148 -20.01 -2.91 -13.86
CA MET A 148 -21.39 -3.08 -14.36
C MET A 148 -21.65 -2.36 -15.70
N ASP A 149 -20.64 -2.00 -16.46
CA ASP A 149 -20.85 -1.55 -17.84
C ASP A 149 -21.33 -2.70 -18.73
N GLU A 150 -21.82 -2.37 -19.94
CA GLU A 150 -22.41 -3.34 -20.85
C GLU A 150 -21.46 -4.50 -21.18
N GLY A 151 -20.18 -4.21 -21.48
CA GLY A 151 -19.18 -5.21 -21.82
C GLY A 151 -18.84 -6.12 -20.64
N CYS A 152 -18.59 -5.54 -19.45
CA CYS A 152 -18.35 -6.33 -18.24
C CYS A 152 -19.59 -7.15 -17.83
N SER A 153 -20.79 -6.61 -17.96
CA SER A 153 -22.04 -7.33 -17.69
C SER A 153 -22.24 -8.51 -18.65
N LYS A 154 -21.91 -8.34 -19.94
CA LYS A 154 -21.89 -9.43 -20.93
C LYS A 154 -20.94 -10.54 -20.52
N ALA A 155 -19.72 -10.18 -20.07
CA ALA A 155 -18.73 -11.15 -19.60
C ALA A 155 -19.24 -11.92 -18.36
N VAL A 156 -19.87 -11.25 -17.41
CA VAL A 156 -20.44 -11.89 -16.20
C VAL A 156 -21.51 -12.92 -16.59
N LYS A 157 -22.46 -12.56 -17.46
CA LYS A 157 -23.50 -13.49 -17.94
C LYS A 157 -22.86 -14.69 -18.65
N GLU A 158 -21.84 -14.46 -19.48
CA GLU A 158 -21.14 -15.54 -20.21
C GLU A 158 -20.50 -16.53 -19.24
N VAL A 159 -19.74 -16.05 -18.26
CA VAL A 159 -19.06 -16.90 -17.26
C VAL A 159 -20.07 -17.70 -16.44
N PHE A 160 -21.14 -17.05 -15.96
CA PHE A 160 -22.16 -17.73 -15.16
C PHE A 160 -22.79 -18.91 -15.94
N ILE A 161 -23.18 -18.66 -17.21
CA ILE A 161 -23.80 -19.67 -18.07
C ILE A 161 -22.83 -20.81 -18.40
N ASN A 162 -21.58 -20.47 -18.73
CA ASN A 162 -20.54 -21.46 -19.01
C ASN A 162 -20.27 -22.36 -17.80
N TYR A 163 -20.18 -21.79 -16.61
CA TYR A 163 -19.97 -22.54 -15.37
C TYR A 163 -21.19 -23.40 -15.03
N TYR A 164 -22.39 -22.88 -15.20
CA TYR A 164 -23.61 -23.63 -14.99
C TYR A 164 -23.70 -24.85 -15.94
N ASN A 165 -23.45 -24.65 -17.22
CA ASN A 165 -23.48 -25.73 -18.22
C ASN A 165 -22.40 -26.81 -17.97
N LYS A 166 -21.28 -26.45 -17.37
CA LYS A 166 -20.22 -27.37 -16.94
C LYS A 166 -20.52 -28.04 -15.59
N GLY A 167 -21.62 -27.69 -14.92
CA GLY A 167 -21.95 -28.18 -13.57
C GLY A 167 -21.02 -27.64 -12.49
N LEU A 168 -20.27 -26.55 -12.76
CA LEU A 168 -19.42 -25.85 -11.81
C LEU A 168 -20.20 -24.87 -10.93
N ILE A 169 -21.34 -24.35 -11.41
CA ILE A 169 -22.31 -23.58 -10.63
C ILE A 169 -23.51 -24.47 -10.34
N TYR A 170 -23.97 -24.45 -9.09
CA TYR A 170 -25.17 -25.16 -8.66
C TYR A 170 -25.94 -24.34 -7.63
N ARG A 171 -27.25 -24.64 -7.52
CA ARG A 171 -28.11 -24.10 -6.48
C ARG A 171 -28.37 -25.20 -5.45
N GLY A 172 -28.17 -24.89 -4.17
CA GLY A 172 -28.32 -25.91 -3.13
C GLY A 172 -28.48 -25.32 -1.72
N GLU A 173 -29.06 -26.13 -0.84
CA GLU A 173 -29.12 -25.79 0.58
C GLU A 173 -27.76 -26.09 1.23
N ARG A 174 -27.19 -25.07 1.82
CA ARG A 174 -25.92 -25.13 2.58
C ARG A 174 -26.01 -24.21 3.78
N ILE A 175 -25.21 -24.49 4.77
CA ILE A 175 -24.99 -23.52 5.83
C ILE A 175 -24.05 -22.41 5.32
N ILE A 176 -24.45 -21.18 5.51
CA ILE A 176 -23.76 -19.98 5.03
C ILE A 176 -23.56 -19.02 6.19
N ASN A 177 -22.61 -18.10 6.06
CA ASN A 177 -22.49 -16.95 6.93
C ASN A 177 -23.56 -15.91 6.52
N TRP A 178 -24.40 -15.54 7.46
CA TRP A 178 -25.46 -14.56 7.25
C TRP A 178 -25.24 -13.32 8.11
N CYS A 179 -25.27 -12.15 7.52
CA CYS A 179 -25.22 -10.89 8.27
C CYS A 179 -26.65 -10.39 8.53
N PRO A 180 -27.15 -10.42 9.80
CA PRO A 180 -28.53 -10.00 10.08
C PRO A 180 -28.76 -8.49 9.93
N HIS A 181 -27.72 -7.67 10.02
CA HIS A 181 -27.80 -6.22 9.79
C HIS A 181 -27.86 -5.88 8.29
N CYS A 182 -26.98 -6.49 7.48
CA CYS A 182 -26.96 -6.29 6.03
C CYS A 182 -28.07 -7.11 5.32
N ARG A 183 -28.66 -8.10 5.98
CA ARG A 183 -29.66 -9.04 5.48
C ARG A 183 -29.24 -9.75 4.20
N THR A 184 -28.01 -10.23 4.19
CA THR A 184 -27.45 -10.94 3.04
C THR A 184 -26.43 -11.98 3.50
N SER A 185 -26.22 -13.00 2.66
CA SER A 185 -25.11 -13.92 2.77
C SER A 185 -23.78 -13.21 2.58
N ILE A 186 -22.75 -13.66 3.25
CA ILE A 186 -21.37 -13.24 3.07
C ILE A 186 -20.47 -14.46 2.90
N SER A 187 -19.39 -14.33 2.14
CA SER A 187 -18.44 -15.43 1.94
C SER A 187 -17.54 -15.61 3.18
N ASN A 188 -16.85 -16.75 3.28
CA ASN A 188 -15.93 -17.02 4.38
C ASN A 188 -14.81 -15.97 4.49
N ALA A 189 -14.35 -15.45 3.35
CA ALA A 189 -13.34 -14.40 3.30
C ALA A 189 -13.84 -13.05 3.86
N GLU A 190 -15.15 -12.82 3.90
CA GLU A 190 -15.80 -11.60 4.39
C GLU A 190 -16.13 -11.63 5.89
N VAL A 191 -15.76 -12.70 6.60
CA VAL A 191 -15.91 -12.82 8.05
C VAL A 191 -14.59 -12.46 8.72
N GLU A 192 -14.61 -11.43 9.54
CA GLU A 192 -13.50 -11.06 10.42
C GLU A 192 -13.73 -11.69 11.80
N TYR A 193 -12.66 -12.17 12.44
CA TYR A 193 -12.76 -12.83 13.73
C TYR A 193 -12.18 -11.93 14.82
N GLU A 194 -12.93 -11.79 15.90
CA GLU A 194 -12.55 -10.99 17.05
C GLU A 194 -12.71 -11.78 18.34
N ASP A 195 -11.72 -11.67 19.24
CA ASP A 195 -11.82 -12.25 20.56
C ASP A 195 -12.82 -11.45 21.39
N GLN A 196 -13.86 -12.11 21.88
CA GLN A 196 -14.91 -11.52 22.70
C GLN A 196 -15.04 -12.25 24.02
N ALA A 197 -15.21 -11.48 25.10
CA ALA A 197 -15.57 -12.05 26.38
C ALA A 197 -17.01 -12.60 26.33
N GLY A 198 -17.18 -13.81 26.74
CA GLY A 198 -18.47 -14.52 26.78
C GLY A 198 -18.51 -15.50 27.92
N HIS A 199 -19.38 -16.47 27.82
CA HIS A 199 -19.56 -17.50 28.86
C HIS A 199 -19.76 -18.88 28.23
N PHE A 200 -19.38 -19.92 28.95
CA PHE A 200 -19.89 -21.24 28.76
C PHE A 200 -21.03 -21.49 29.77
N TRP A 201 -22.21 -21.80 29.25
CA TRP A 201 -23.35 -22.22 30.00
C TRP A 201 -23.38 -23.75 30.03
N HIS A 202 -23.18 -24.33 31.22
CA HIS A 202 -23.25 -25.77 31.45
C HIS A 202 -24.68 -26.18 31.70
N LEU A 203 -25.21 -27.05 30.84
CA LEU A 203 -26.63 -27.42 30.79
C LEU A 203 -26.81 -28.92 31.04
N LYS A 204 -27.90 -29.26 31.70
CA LYS A 204 -28.31 -30.66 31.98
C LYS A 204 -29.44 -31.04 31.02
N TYR A 205 -29.18 -32.04 30.17
CA TYR A 205 -30.18 -32.63 29.29
C TYR A 205 -30.63 -33.96 29.90
N PRO A 206 -31.89 -34.09 30.40
CA PRO A 206 -32.38 -35.30 31.04
C PRO A 206 -32.47 -36.45 30.04
N LEU A 207 -32.09 -37.67 30.46
CA LEU A 207 -32.38 -38.90 29.75
C LEU A 207 -33.90 -39.18 29.79
N THR A 208 -34.47 -39.59 28.65
CA THR A 208 -35.92 -39.83 28.51
C THR A 208 -36.39 -40.96 29.38
N ASP A 209 -35.51 -41.94 29.70
CA ASP A 209 -35.78 -43.06 30.58
C ASP A 209 -35.74 -42.70 32.09
N GLY A 210 -35.46 -41.46 32.42
CA GLY A 210 -35.37 -40.96 33.80
C GLY A 210 -34.12 -41.41 34.55
N SER A 211 -33.13 -42.06 33.91
CA SER A 211 -31.95 -42.60 34.55
C SER A 211 -30.89 -41.57 34.95
N GLY A 212 -31.09 -40.30 34.58
CA GLY A 212 -30.15 -39.21 34.87
C GLY A 212 -30.18 -38.09 33.82
N TYR A 213 -29.05 -37.43 33.63
CA TYR A 213 -28.89 -36.38 32.66
C TYR A 213 -27.50 -36.42 32.02
N VAL A 214 -27.34 -35.81 30.89
CA VAL A 214 -26.07 -35.54 30.26
C VAL A 214 -25.74 -34.08 30.43
N GLU A 215 -24.52 -33.76 30.87
CA GLU A 215 -24.04 -32.37 30.98
C GLU A 215 -23.27 -31.97 29.72
N LEU A 216 -23.59 -30.83 29.17
CA LEU A 216 -22.89 -30.22 28.04
C LEU A 216 -22.74 -28.71 28.25
N ALA A 217 -21.79 -28.12 27.52
CA ALA A 217 -21.55 -26.69 27.59
C ALA A 217 -21.80 -26.02 26.21
N THR A 218 -22.33 -24.79 26.22
CA THR A 218 -22.56 -24.02 25.02
C THR A 218 -22.24 -22.55 25.24
N THR A 219 -21.72 -21.87 24.17
CA THR A 219 -21.58 -20.41 24.12
C THR A 219 -22.82 -19.72 23.55
N ARG A 220 -23.80 -20.50 23.04
CA ARG A 220 -24.98 -20.01 22.34
C ARG A 220 -26.27 -20.64 22.81
N PRO A 221 -26.73 -20.33 24.05
CA PRO A 221 -27.97 -20.91 24.60
C PRO A 221 -29.21 -20.64 23.74
N GLU A 222 -29.27 -19.54 23.04
CA GLU A 222 -30.41 -19.16 22.17
C GLU A 222 -30.68 -20.16 21.04
N THR A 223 -29.63 -20.90 20.60
CA THR A 223 -29.80 -21.88 19.52
C THR A 223 -30.25 -23.24 20.02
N LEU A 224 -30.30 -23.47 21.37
CA LEU A 224 -30.78 -24.72 22.00
C LEU A 224 -32.13 -25.18 21.47
N LEU A 225 -33.06 -24.23 21.20
CA LEU A 225 -34.38 -24.53 20.67
C LEU A 225 -34.35 -25.37 19.39
N GLY A 226 -33.27 -25.28 18.62
CA GLY A 226 -33.05 -26.00 17.36
C GLY A 226 -32.19 -27.27 17.48
N ASP A 227 -31.85 -27.72 18.69
CA ASP A 227 -31.04 -28.94 18.87
C ASP A 227 -31.76 -30.17 18.39
N THR A 228 -31.07 -31.01 17.63
CA THR A 228 -31.63 -32.23 17.04
C THR A 228 -30.88 -33.49 17.44
N ALA A 229 -29.78 -33.38 18.11
CA ALA A 229 -29.02 -34.47 18.74
C ALA A 229 -28.03 -33.95 19.78
N VAL A 230 -27.47 -34.86 20.53
CA VAL A 230 -26.24 -34.67 21.30
C VAL A 230 -25.20 -35.65 20.77
N ALA A 231 -23.97 -35.20 20.55
CA ALA A 231 -22.90 -36.04 20.05
C ALA A 231 -21.83 -36.28 21.12
N VAL A 232 -21.28 -37.50 21.13
CA VAL A 232 -20.15 -37.95 21.96
C VAL A 232 -19.12 -38.64 21.08
N ASN A 233 -17.86 -38.65 21.49
CA ASN A 233 -16.85 -39.37 20.74
C ASN A 233 -17.03 -40.89 20.90
N PRO A 234 -17.01 -41.69 19.81
CA PRO A 234 -17.17 -43.16 19.90
C PRO A 234 -16.08 -43.87 20.72
N LYS A 235 -14.97 -43.22 21.00
CA LYS A 235 -13.86 -43.73 21.82
C LYS A 235 -13.95 -43.29 23.29
N ASP A 236 -14.92 -42.44 23.63
CA ASP A 236 -15.07 -41.96 25.00
C ASP A 236 -15.85 -42.95 25.86
N GLU A 237 -15.14 -43.67 26.70
CA GLU A 237 -15.71 -44.68 27.58
C GLU A 237 -16.73 -44.10 28.60
N ARG A 238 -16.67 -42.81 28.92
CA ARG A 238 -17.60 -42.15 29.88
C ARG A 238 -19.05 -42.16 29.37
N TYR A 239 -19.24 -42.17 28.07
CA TYR A 239 -20.55 -41.97 27.44
C TYR A 239 -21.00 -43.17 26.60
N LYS A 240 -20.28 -44.27 26.61
CA LYS A 240 -20.54 -45.46 25.80
C LYS A 240 -21.95 -46.02 26.01
N ASP A 241 -22.44 -46.02 27.26
CA ASP A 241 -23.71 -46.59 27.62
C ASP A 241 -24.93 -45.71 27.29
N ILE A 242 -24.69 -44.47 26.89
CA ILE A 242 -25.76 -43.52 26.50
C ILE A 242 -25.91 -43.35 24.98
N VAL A 243 -24.96 -43.84 24.20
CA VAL A 243 -25.08 -43.82 22.74
C VAL A 243 -26.30 -44.60 22.29
N GLY A 244 -27.12 -43.98 21.44
CA GLY A 244 -28.39 -44.54 20.96
C GLY A 244 -29.59 -44.38 21.90
N LYS A 245 -29.38 -43.85 23.14
CA LYS A 245 -30.48 -43.39 23.98
C LYS A 245 -31.01 -42.04 23.50
N THR A 246 -32.15 -41.61 24.04
CA THR A 246 -32.76 -40.29 23.77
C THR A 246 -32.69 -39.42 25.01
N LEU A 247 -32.60 -38.11 24.77
CA LEU A 247 -32.65 -37.03 25.75
C LEU A 247 -33.90 -36.19 25.54
N THR A 248 -34.44 -35.62 26.58
CA THR A 248 -35.51 -34.63 26.50
C THR A 248 -34.85 -33.24 26.43
N LEU A 249 -35.05 -32.52 25.31
CA LEU A 249 -34.52 -31.17 25.13
C LEU A 249 -35.17 -30.21 26.13
N PRO A 250 -34.41 -29.54 27.02
CA PRO A 250 -34.95 -28.57 27.95
C PRO A 250 -35.77 -27.47 27.30
N LEU A 251 -36.79 -26.97 27.99
CA LEU A 251 -37.72 -25.89 27.52
C LEU A 251 -38.62 -26.30 26.34
N VAL A 252 -38.18 -27.18 25.46
CA VAL A 252 -38.92 -27.60 24.24
C VAL A 252 -39.67 -28.90 24.43
N GLY A 253 -39.12 -29.85 25.24
CA GLY A 253 -39.68 -31.17 25.45
C GLY A 253 -39.52 -32.17 24.29
N ARG A 254 -38.80 -31.81 23.26
CA ARG A 254 -38.49 -32.70 22.11
C ARG A 254 -37.52 -33.78 22.52
N GLU A 255 -37.78 -35.01 22.05
CA GLU A 255 -36.84 -36.11 22.19
C GLU A 255 -35.76 -36.00 21.10
N ILE A 256 -34.49 -36.06 21.51
CA ILE A 256 -33.31 -36.00 20.62
C ILE A 256 -32.37 -37.18 20.91
N PRO A 257 -31.76 -37.79 19.88
CA PRO A 257 -30.87 -38.92 20.07
C PRO A 257 -29.47 -38.50 20.56
N VAL A 258 -28.78 -39.44 21.25
CA VAL A 258 -27.35 -39.37 21.48
C VAL A 258 -26.64 -40.15 20.37
N VAL A 259 -25.84 -39.46 19.59
CA VAL A 259 -25.09 -40.02 18.45
C VAL A 259 -23.59 -40.09 18.75
N ALA A 260 -22.91 -41.06 18.14
CA ALA A 260 -21.47 -41.19 18.23
C ALA A 260 -20.79 -40.60 16.99
N ASP A 261 -19.98 -39.55 17.18
CA ASP A 261 -19.27 -38.90 16.09
C ASP A 261 -17.83 -38.56 16.51
N SER A 262 -16.87 -38.88 15.63
CA SER A 262 -15.44 -38.61 15.85
C SER A 262 -15.06 -37.12 15.81
N TYR A 263 -15.97 -36.24 15.41
CA TYR A 263 -15.85 -34.80 15.48
C TYR A 263 -15.65 -34.28 16.91
N VAL A 264 -16.30 -34.96 17.91
CA VAL A 264 -16.26 -34.50 19.28
C VAL A 264 -14.88 -34.71 19.90
N ASP A 265 -14.30 -33.64 20.42
CA ASP A 265 -13.07 -33.72 21.22
C ASP A 265 -13.38 -34.16 22.64
N MET A 266 -12.77 -35.29 23.05
CA MET A 266 -13.00 -35.89 24.39
C MET A 266 -12.43 -35.06 25.54
N GLU A 267 -11.44 -34.24 25.26
CA GLU A 267 -10.72 -33.43 26.26
C GLU A 267 -11.26 -32.00 26.37
N PHE A 268 -12.09 -31.57 25.40
CA PHE A 268 -12.67 -30.23 25.39
C PHE A 268 -14.01 -30.19 26.14
N GLY A 269 -14.11 -29.30 27.13
CA GLY A 269 -15.31 -29.12 27.96
C GLY A 269 -15.74 -30.40 28.65
N THR A 270 -16.98 -30.81 28.44
CA THR A 270 -17.53 -32.08 29.01
C THR A 270 -17.22 -33.29 28.14
N GLY A 271 -16.73 -33.12 26.92
CA GLY A 271 -16.65 -34.18 25.91
C GLY A 271 -18.01 -34.53 25.27
N VAL A 272 -19.01 -33.69 25.48
CA VAL A 272 -20.36 -33.81 24.93
C VAL A 272 -20.72 -32.52 24.21
N VAL A 273 -21.24 -32.62 23.01
CA VAL A 273 -21.59 -31.47 22.18
C VAL A 273 -23.06 -31.54 21.75
N LYS A 274 -23.80 -30.46 21.95
CA LYS A 274 -25.14 -30.32 21.35
C LYS A 274 -25.02 -30.15 19.86
N ILE A 275 -25.91 -30.70 19.09
CA ILE A 275 -25.92 -30.63 17.62
C ILE A 275 -27.11 -29.81 17.13
N THR A 276 -26.80 -28.64 16.55
CA THR A 276 -27.78 -27.71 16.01
C THR A 276 -27.47 -27.47 14.53
N PRO A 277 -27.85 -28.34 13.61
CA PRO A 277 -27.42 -28.31 12.20
C PRO A 277 -27.77 -27.03 11.46
N ALA A 278 -28.77 -26.27 11.89
CA ALA A 278 -29.15 -25.00 11.27
C ALA A 278 -28.24 -23.81 11.62
N HIS A 279 -27.43 -23.89 12.71
CA HIS A 279 -26.76 -22.74 13.31
C HIS A 279 -25.28 -22.93 13.63
N ASP A 280 -24.69 -24.06 13.23
CA ASP A 280 -23.25 -24.30 13.30
C ASP A 280 -22.76 -25.12 12.11
N PRO A 281 -21.69 -24.72 11.40
CA PRO A 281 -21.17 -25.43 10.24
C PRO A 281 -20.73 -26.89 10.53
N ASN A 282 -20.15 -27.14 11.69
CA ASN A 282 -19.70 -28.48 12.08
C ASN A 282 -20.90 -29.36 12.43
N ASP A 283 -21.88 -28.80 13.16
CA ASP A 283 -23.12 -29.48 13.49
C ASP A 283 -23.92 -29.83 12.24
N PHE A 284 -23.87 -28.99 11.20
CA PHE A 284 -24.48 -29.25 9.90
C PHE A 284 -23.89 -30.52 9.25
N GLU A 285 -22.57 -30.66 9.27
CA GLU A 285 -21.90 -31.83 8.69
C GLU A 285 -22.17 -33.11 9.57
N VAL A 286 -22.20 -32.98 10.90
CA VAL A 286 -22.67 -34.06 11.79
C VAL A 286 -24.10 -34.42 11.45
N GLY A 287 -24.97 -33.41 11.26
CA GLY A 287 -26.38 -33.61 10.88
C GLY A 287 -26.54 -34.40 9.59
N LYS A 288 -25.75 -34.15 8.59
CA LYS A 288 -25.72 -34.91 7.31
C LYS A 288 -25.31 -36.37 7.53
N ARG A 289 -24.23 -36.62 8.31
CA ARG A 289 -23.71 -37.98 8.57
C ARG A 289 -24.73 -38.84 9.30
N HIS A 290 -25.48 -38.21 10.19
CA HIS A 290 -26.46 -38.90 11.04
C HIS A 290 -27.93 -38.69 10.59
N ASN A 291 -28.16 -38.05 9.44
CA ASN A 291 -29.47 -37.76 8.87
C ASN A 291 -30.41 -37.06 9.89
N LEU A 292 -29.88 -36.07 10.60
CA LEU A 292 -30.63 -35.31 11.61
C LEU A 292 -31.48 -34.20 10.94
N PRO A 293 -32.63 -33.85 11.55
CA PRO A 293 -33.43 -32.74 11.11
C PRO A 293 -32.67 -31.39 11.18
N VAL A 294 -32.93 -30.47 10.25
CA VAL A 294 -32.40 -29.11 10.27
C VAL A 294 -33.51 -28.20 10.77
N ILE A 295 -33.39 -27.62 11.95
CA ILE A 295 -34.41 -26.78 12.58
C ILE A 295 -33.83 -25.38 12.75
N ASN A 296 -34.30 -24.44 11.92
CA ASN A 296 -33.90 -23.05 12.02
C ASN A 296 -34.69 -22.31 13.09
N VAL A 297 -34.04 -21.64 14.03
CA VAL A 297 -34.66 -20.90 15.14
C VAL A 297 -34.58 -19.38 15.01
N LEU A 298 -33.86 -18.87 13.99
CA LEU A 298 -33.64 -17.44 13.82
C LEU A 298 -34.20 -16.95 12.48
N THR A 299 -34.84 -15.80 12.51
CA THR A 299 -35.26 -15.04 11.32
C THR A 299 -34.04 -14.40 10.61
N GLU A 300 -34.27 -13.71 9.48
CA GLU A 300 -33.18 -13.01 8.73
C GLU A 300 -32.60 -11.83 9.50
N ASP A 301 -33.33 -11.24 10.42
CA ASP A 301 -32.84 -10.19 11.33
C ASP A 301 -32.42 -10.72 12.70
N ALA A 302 -32.14 -12.03 12.76
CA ALA A 302 -31.67 -12.75 13.98
C ALA A 302 -32.58 -12.62 15.20
N LYS A 303 -33.90 -12.65 14.98
CA LYS A 303 -34.91 -12.81 16.02
C LYS A 303 -35.41 -14.24 16.09
N ILE A 304 -35.89 -14.66 17.24
CA ILE A 304 -36.47 -15.98 17.38
C ILE A 304 -37.73 -16.09 16.50
N VAL A 305 -37.86 -17.21 15.79
CA VAL A 305 -39.03 -17.51 14.92
C VAL A 305 -40.32 -17.74 15.73
N ASP A 306 -41.49 -17.64 15.08
CA ASP A 306 -42.80 -17.72 15.71
C ASP A 306 -43.15 -19.12 16.26
N ASP A 307 -42.40 -20.15 15.86
CA ASP A 307 -42.57 -21.54 16.33
C ASP A 307 -42.30 -21.68 17.84
N TYR A 308 -41.66 -20.70 18.47
CA TYR A 308 -41.37 -20.66 19.91
C TYR A 308 -42.07 -19.44 20.56
N PRO A 309 -43.38 -19.51 20.85
CA PRO A 309 -44.19 -18.34 21.25
C PRO A 309 -43.65 -17.57 22.47
N GLU A 310 -42.97 -18.26 23.39
CA GLU A 310 -42.40 -17.66 24.63
C GLU A 310 -41.22 -16.73 24.34
N TYR A 311 -40.56 -16.89 23.17
CA TYR A 311 -39.38 -16.17 22.75
C TYR A 311 -39.56 -15.46 21.40
N ALA A 312 -40.69 -15.69 20.73
CA ALA A 312 -40.97 -15.20 19.40
C ALA A 312 -40.72 -13.70 19.24
N GLY A 313 -40.01 -13.32 18.18
CA GLY A 313 -39.68 -11.92 17.84
C GLY A 313 -38.63 -11.26 18.77
N MET A 314 -38.13 -11.92 19.79
CA MET A 314 -37.01 -11.40 20.60
C MET A 314 -35.72 -11.41 19.81
N ASP A 315 -34.91 -10.36 19.95
CA ASP A 315 -33.52 -10.37 19.47
C ASP A 315 -32.73 -11.52 20.10
N ARG A 316 -31.81 -12.11 19.34
CA ARG A 316 -31.02 -13.30 19.78
C ARG A 316 -30.36 -13.11 21.16
N TYR A 317 -29.87 -11.92 21.49
CA TYR A 317 -29.21 -11.64 22.76
C TYR A 317 -30.21 -11.45 23.92
N GLU A 318 -31.38 -10.90 23.63
CA GLU A 318 -32.49 -10.82 24.58
C GLU A 318 -33.05 -12.22 24.87
N ALA A 319 -33.26 -13.00 23.81
CA ALA A 319 -33.69 -14.39 23.92
C ALA A 319 -32.68 -15.24 24.71
N ARG A 320 -31.38 -15.06 24.47
CA ARG A 320 -30.31 -15.73 25.21
C ARG A 320 -30.46 -15.54 26.72
N LYS A 321 -30.64 -14.28 27.17
CA LYS A 321 -30.84 -13.95 28.59
C LYS A 321 -32.07 -14.64 29.16
N LYS A 322 -33.18 -14.54 28.45
CA LYS A 322 -34.46 -15.13 28.88
C LYS A 322 -34.40 -16.66 28.94
N ILE A 323 -33.80 -17.31 27.95
CA ILE A 323 -33.60 -18.76 27.88
C ILE A 323 -32.73 -19.22 29.05
N VAL A 324 -31.64 -18.53 29.35
CA VAL A 324 -30.78 -18.84 30.49
C VAL A 324 -31.54 -18.74 31.83
N GLU A 325 -32.35 -17.66 32.01
CA GLU A 325 -33.21 -17.55 33.19
C GLU A 325 -34.23 -18.70 33.34
N ASP A 326 -34.81 -19.15 32.25
CA ASP A 326 -35.81 -20.20 32.24
C ASP A 326 -35.15 -21.60 32.42
N LEU A 327 -33.92 -21.80 31.91
CA LEU A 327 -33.12 -22.98 32.19
C LEU A 327 -32.71 -23.07 33.68
N GLU A 328 -32.38 -21.93 34.30
CA GLU A 328 -32.09 -21.86 35.73
C GLU A 328 -33.32 -22.21 36.56
N LYS A 329 -34.49 -21.60 36.29
CA LYS A 329 -35.77 -21.86 36.94
C LYS A 329 -36.20 -23.33 36.79
N GLY A 330 -35.94 -23.91 35.60
CA GLY A 330 -36.24 -25.32 35.30
C GLY A 330 -35.24 -26.31 35.91
N GLY A 331 -34.14 -25.83 36.53
CA GLY A 331 -33.10 -26.69 37.12
C GLY A 331 -32.19 -27.35 36.08
N PHE A 332 -32.21 -26.85 34.82
CA PHE A 332 -31.39 -27.35 33.72
C PHE A 332 -30.06 -26.62 33.60
N LEU A 333 -29.85 -25.47 34.21
CA LEU A 333 -28.56 -24.78 34.27
C LEU A 333 -27.74 -25.39 35.42
N ALA A 334 -26.55 -25.93 35.13
CA ALA A 334 -25.63 -26.46 36.14
C ALA A 334 -24.79 -25.34 36.75
N TYR A 335 -24.05 -24.60 35.92
CA TYR A 335 -23.28 -23.42 36.31
C TYR A 335 -22.90 -22.64 35.05
N VAL A 336 -22.29 -21.47 35.26
CA VAL A 336 -21.78 -20.59 34.19
C VAL A 336 -20.30 -20.35 34.42
N GLU A 337 -19.50 -20.48 33.37
CA GLU A 337 -18.06 -20.27 33.38
C GLU A 337 -17.71 -19.10 32.41
N ASP A 338 -16.83 -18.19 32.83
CA ASP A 338 -16.34 -17.14 31.96
C ASP A 338 -15.46 -17.74 30.88
N HIS A 339 -15.67 -17.34 29.62
CA HIS A 339 -14.97 -17.90 28.48
C HIS A 339 -14.71 -16.84 27.45
N GLU A 340 -13.44 -16.70 27.00
CA GLU A 340 -13.10 -15.90 25.84
C GLU A 340 -13.13 -16.78 24.59
N HIS A 341 -13.83 -16.33 23.57
CA HIS A 341 -13.93 -17.08 22.31
C HIS A 341 -13.88 -16.14 21.11
N ASN A 342 -13.44 -16.71 20.01
CA ASN A 342 -13.27 -16.01 18.74
C ASN A 342 -14.62 -15.98 18.00
N VAL A 343 -15.15 -14.76 17.76
CA VAL A 343 -16.48 -14.56 17.17
C VAL A 343 -16.34 -13.97 15.78
N GLY A 344 -16.99 -14.60 14.80
CA GLY A 344 -17.05 -14.09 13.45
C GLY A 344 -17.95 -12.85 13.33
N THR A 345 -17.44 -11.78 12.74
CA THR A 345 -18.13 -10.53 12.48
C THR A 345 -18.15 -10.20 10.99
N CYS A 346 -19.15 -9.46 10.57
CA CYS A 346 -19.25 -8.97 9.19
C CYS A 346 -18.21 -7.86 8.95
N TYR A 347 -17.31 -8.06 8.02
CA TYR A 347 -16.24 -7.11 7.67
C TYR A 347 -16.75 -5.69 7.31
N ARG A 348 -18.05 -5.54 6.99
CA ARG A 348 -18.66 -4.27 6.61
C ARG A 348 -19.29 -3.48 7.75
N CYS A 349 -20.01 -4.17 8.62
CA CYS A 349 -20.79 -3.51 9.66
C CYS A 349 -20.38 -3.91 11.08
N GLY A 350 -19.43 -4.86 11.24
CA GLY A 350 -18.99 -5.34 12.55
C GLY A 350 -20.04 -6.16 13.32
N THR A 351 -21.20 -6.47 12.71
CA THR A 351 -22.23 -7.27 13.36
C THR A 351 -21.82 -8.73 13.37
N THR A 352 -21.99 -9.41 14.51
CA THR A 352 -21.77 -10.85 14.62
C THR A 352 -22.60 -11.60 13.59
N VAL A 353 -21.94 -12.43 12.78
CA VAL A 353 -22.59 -13.25 11.75
C VAL A 353 -23.33 -14.41 12.35
N GLU A 354 -24.39 -14.83 11.68
CA GLU A 354 -25.17 -16.01 12.03
C GLU A 354 -24.97 -17.12 11.00
N PRO A 355 -24.39 -18.26 11.35
CA PRO A 355 -24.48 -19.43 10.50
C PRO A 355 -25.95 -19.83 10.30
N ARG A 356 -26.36 -19.95 9.03
CA ARG A 356 -27.75 -20.25 8.68
C ARG A 356 -27.82 -21.15 7.46
N VAL A 357 -28.67 -22.16 7.48
CA VAL A 357 -28.96 -22.97 6.30
C VAL A 357 -29.87 -22.18 5.36
N SER A 358 -29.44 -22.06 4.11
CA SER A 358 -30.16 -21.30 3.07
C SER A 358 -29.94 -21.91 1.69
N LEU A 359 -30.93 -21.75 0.83
CA LEU A 359 -30.84 -22.14 -0.57
C LEU A 359 -30.16 -21.02 -1.37
N GLN A 360 -28.92 -21.25 -1.79
CA GLN A 360 -28.03 -20.26 -2.41
C GLN A 360 -27.39 -20.82 -3.69
N TRP A 361 -26.79 -19.94 -4.49
CA TRP A 361 -25.95 -20.32 -5.61
C TRP A 361 -24.50 -20.42 -5.20
N PHE A 362 -23.81 -21.49 -5.66
CA PHE A 362 -22.42 -21.79 -5.32
C PHE A 362 -21.59 -22.10 -6.56
N VAL A 363 -20.30 -21.73 -6.50
CA VAL A 363 -19.26 -22.19 -7.41
C VAL A 363 -18.49 -23.32 -6.74
N LYS A 364 -18.34 -24.46 -7.43
CA LYS A 364 -17.45 -25.56 -7.00
C LYS A 364 -16.01 -25.15 -7.19
N MET A 365 -15.26 -24.97 -6.11
CA MET A 365 -13.91 -24.47 -6.18
C MET A 365 -12.83 -25.55 -6.31
N ASP A 366 -13.07 -26.76 -5.87
CA ASP A 366 -12.05 -27.85 -5.83
C ASP A 366 -11.39 -28.11 -7.20
N GLU A 367 -12.17 -28.19 -8.27
CA GLU A 367 -11.65 -28.42 -9.61
C GLU A 367 -10.99 -27.15 -10.21
N LEU A 368 -11.56 -26.00 -9.93
CA LEU A 368 -11.10 -24.70 -10.42
C LEU A 368 -9.81 -24.23 -9.72
N ALA A 369 -9.59 -24.64 -8.48
CA ALA A 369 -8.39 -24.27 -7.72
C ALA A 369 -7.13 -24.99 -8.23
N LYS A 370 -7.22 -26.22 -8.71
CA LYS A 370 -6.05 -27.03 -9.13
C LYS A 370 -5.15 -26.35 -10.17
N PRO A 371 -5.67 -25.86 -11.32
CA PRO A 371 -4.83 -25.15 -12.28
C PRO A 371 -4.30 -23.81 -11.76
N ALA A 372 -5.06 -23.14 -10.88
CA ALA A 372 -4.65 -21.88 -10.27
C ALA A 372 -3.51 -22.06 -9.25
N ILE A 373 -3.56 -23.13 -8.44
CA ILE A 373 -2.46 -23.52 -7.54
C ILE A 373 -1.21 -23.85 -8.36
N LYS A 374 -1.35 -24.69 -9.40
CA LYS A 374 -0.24 -25.09 -10.23
C LYS A 374 0.47 -23.91 -10.90
N ALA A 375 -0.27 -22.91 -11.38
CA ALA A 375 0.31 -21.74 -12.04
C ALA A 375 1.24 -20.91 -11.13
N VAL A 376 1.04 -20.97 -9.80
CA VAL A 376 1.93 -20.35 -8.82
C VAL A 376 3.07 -21.29 -8.44
N GLU A 377 2.79 -22.57 -8.21
CA GLU A 377 3.80 -23.57 -7.83
C GLU A 377 4.88 -23.77 -8.93
N ASP A 378 4.50 -23.68 -10.21
CA ASP A 378 5.44 -23.81 -11.32
C ASP A 378 6.15 -22.51 -11.72
N GLY A 379 5.85 -21.40 -11.01
CA GLY A 379 6.45 -20.09 -11.23
C GLY A 379 5.92 -19.35 -12.46
N SER A 380 4.84 -19.83 -13.09
CA SER A 380 4.16 -19.13 -14.20
C SER A 380 3.58 -17.80 -13.73
N ILE A 381 3.11 -17.73 -12.50
CA ILE A 381 2.71 -16.51 -11.81
C ILE A 381 3.63 -16.31 -10.61
N LYS A 382 4.23 -15.13 -10.47
CA LYS A 382 5.18 -14.79 -9.40
C LYS A 382 4.59 -13.76 -8.45
N PHE A 383 4.83 -13.93 -7.17
CA PHE A 383 4.53 -12.90 -6.15
C PHE A 383 5.79 -12.13 -5.77
N VAL A 384 5.68 -10.83 -5.70
CA VAL A 384 6.74 -9.96 -5.20
C VAL A 384 6.19 -9.20 -3.97
N PRO A 385 6.72 -9.48 -2.77
CA PRO A 385 7.75 -10.47 -2.45
C PRO A 385 7.21 -11.91 -2.38
N GLU A 386 8.07 -12.88 -2.63
CA GLU A 386 7.79 -14.32 -2.70
C GLU A 386 7.05 -14.88 -1.46
N ARG A 387 7.27 -14.30 -0.28
CA ARG A 387 6.60 -14.76 0.97
C ARG A 387 5.07 -14.81 0.86
N PHE A 388 4.45 -14.04 -0.02
CA PHE A 388 3.00 -14.05 -0.22
C PHE A 388 2.50 -15.21 -1.07
N GLU A 389 3.35 -15.95 -1.77
CA GLU A 389 2.98 -17.22 -2.42
C GLU A 389 2.43 -18.21 -1.39
N LYS A 390 3.09 -18.29 -0.23
CA LYS A 390 2.64 -19.18 0.86
C LYS A 390 1.24 -18.78 1.36
N ASN A 391 0.95 -17.48 1.47
CA ASN A 391 -0.36 -17.00 1.89
C ASN A 391 -1.44 -17.39 0.86
N TYR A 392 -1.14 -17.20 -0.43
CA TYR A 392 -2.02 -17.60 -1.52
C TYR A 392 -2.25 -19.12 -1.53
N LEU A 393 -1.19 -19.92 -1.48
CA LEU A 393 -1.28 -21.39 -1.52
C LEU A 393 -2.02 -21.97 -0.31
N ASN A 394 -1.80 -21.43 0.89
CA ASN A 394 -2.55 -21.83 2.09
C ASN A 394 -4.05 -21.58 1.91
N TRP A 395 -4.44 -20.43 1.40
CA TRP A 395 -5.82 -20.10 1.12
C TRP A 395 -6.44 -21.01 0.06
N MET A 396 -5.72 -21.25 -1.04
CA MET A 396 -6.21 -22.05 -2.17
C MET A 396 -6.31 -23.54 -1.85
N ASN A 397 -5.43 -24.07 -1.00
CA ASN A 397 -5.46 -25.48 -0.58
C ASN A 397 -6.62 -25.80 0.38
N ASP A 398 -7.12 -24.79 1.12
CA ASP A 398 -8.25 -24.94 2.05
C ASP A 398 -9.54 -24.30 1.49
N ILE A 399 -9.59 -24.02 0.18
CA ILE A 399 -10.71 -23.32 -0.43
C ILE A 399 -11.97 -24.19 -0.44
N ARG A 400 -13.09 -23.60 -0.07
CA ARG A 400 -14.42 -24.23 -0.06
C ARG A 400 -15.26 -23.66 -1.18
N ASP A 401 -16.40 -24.34 -1.46
CA ASP A 401 -17.38 -23.84 -2.42
C ASP A 401 -17.78 -22.40 -2.11
N TRP A 402 -17.74 -21.55 -3.12
CA TRP A 402 -17.98 -20.13 -2.99
C TRP A 402 -19.45 -19.79 -3.17
N CYS A 403 -20.11 -19.29 -2.10
CA CYS A 403 -21.44 -18.74 -2.19
C CYS A 403 -21.42 -17.41 -2.97
N ILE A 404 -22.09 -17.37 -4.11
CA ILE A 404 -22.06 -16.22 -5.04
C ILE A 404 -23.35 -15.40 -5.07
N SER A 405 -24.43 -15.85 -4.46
CA SER A 405 -25.71 -15.09 -4.41
C SER A 405 -25.71 -14.12 -3.23
N ARG A 406 -26.25 -12.94 -3.44
CA ARG A 406 -26.44 -11.87 -2.46
C ARG A 406 -27.86 -11.33 -2.53
N GLN A 407 -28.54 -11.16 -1.41
CA GLN A 407 -29.90 -10.66 -1.28
C GLN A 407 -29.92 -9.12 -1.35
N LEU A 408 -29.36 -8.61 -2.45
CA LEU A 408 -29.18 -7.19 -2.72
C LEU A 408 -29.91 -6.79 -4.00
N TRP A 409 -30.14 -5.49 -4.18
CA TRP A 409 -30.69 -4.95 -5.42
C TRP A 409 -29.61 -4.37 -6.32
N TRP A 410 -28.52 -3.86 -5.72
CA TRP A 410 -27.39 -3.29 -6.46
C TRP A 410 -26.34 -4.34 -6.80
N GLY A 411 -26.20 -4.65 -8.09
CA GLY A 411 -25.24 -5.62 -8.60
C GLY A 411 -25.77 -6.34 -9.85
N HIS A 412 -24.98 -7.30 -10.33
CA HIS A 412 -25.39 -8.15 -11.45
C HIS A 412 -26.47 -9.14 -11.00
N GLN A 413 -27.69 -8.96 -11.46
CA GLN A 413 -28.78 -9.89 -11.16
C GLN A 413 -28.49 -11.27 -11.74
N ILE A 414 -28.73 -12.32 -10.96
CA ILE A 414 -28.44 -13.70 -11.37
C ILE A 414 -29.25 -14.05 -12.63
N PRO A 415 -28.61 -14.54 -13.71
CA PRO A 415 -29.27 -14.81 -14.99
C PRO A 415 -29.98 -16.18 -14.99
N ALA A 416 -30.75 -16.47 -13.93
CA ALA A 416 -31.53 -17.68 -13.76
C ALA A 416 -33.01 -17.32 -13.62
N PHE A 417 -33.87 -18.11 -14.24
CA PHE A 417 -35.31 -17.89 -14.30
C PHE A 417 -36.07 -19.13 -13.81
N TYR A 418 -37.12 -18.92 -13.05
CA TYR A 418 -37.94 -20.00 -12.44
C TYR A 418 -39.34 -19.95 -12.97
N CYS A 419 -39.86 -21.13 -13.34
CA CYS A 419 -41.26 -21.28 -13.66
C CYS A 419 -42.05 -21.62 -12.40
N ASP A 420 -42.90 -20.72 -11.95
CA ASP A 420 -43.69 -20.91 -10.73
C ASP A 420 -44.77 -21.99 -10.88
N ASP A 421 -45.14 -22.39 -12.12
CA ASP A 421 -46.12 -23.43 -12.39
C ASP A 421 -45.58 -24.86 -12.44
N CYS A 422 -44.38 -25.08 -12.94
CA CYS A 422 -43.84 -26.42 -13.14
C CYS A 422 -42.45 -26.63 -12.51
N GLY A 423 -41.91 -25.62 -11.83
CA GLY A 423 -40.62 -25.70 -11.12
C GLY A 423 -39.40 -25.76 -12.02
N GLU A 424 -39.54 -25.53 -13.35
CA GLU A 424 -38.41 -25.54 -14.28
C GLU A 424 -37.48 -24.34 -14.03
N THR A 425 -36.17 -24.57 -14.14
CA THR A 425 -35.14 -23.53 -14.05
C THR A 425 -34.44 -23.38 -15.39
N VAL A 426 -34.36 -22.14 -15.91
CA VAL A 426 -33.66 -21.79 -17.14
C VAL A 426 -32.56 -20.76 -16.82
N VAL A 427 -31.34 -20.99 -17.31
CA VAL A 427 -30.22 -20.05 -17.22
C VAL A 427 -29.94 -19.52 -18.63
N THR A 428 -30.02 -18.21 -18.82
CA THR A 428 -29.92 -17.59 -20.16
C THR A 428 -29.31 -16.19 -20.08
N LYS A 429 -28.75 -15.73 -21.22
CA LYS A 429 -28.24 -14.34 -21.39
C LYS A 429 -29.35 -13.31 -21.55
N GLU A 430 -30.53 -13.77 -21.97
CA GLU A 430 -31.67 -12.93 -22.23
C GLU A 430 -32.22 -12.32 -20.94
N ASP A 431 -32.81 -11.15 -21.03
CA ASP A 431 -33.39 -10.45 -19.88
C ASP A 431 -34.79 -10.99 -19.51
N HIS A 432 -35.38 -11.83 -20.34
CA HIS A 432 -36.64 -12.50 -20.13
C HIS A 432 -36.55 -13.96 -20.60
N ALA A 433 -37.26 -14.84 -19.95
CA ALA A 433 -37.38 -16.25 -20.36
C ALA A 433 -38.79 -16.77 -20.33
N CYS A 434 -39.11 -17.62 -21.29
CA CYS A 434 -40.32 -18.43 -21.28
C CYS A 434 -40.00 -19.87 -20.94
N CYS A 435 -40.83 -20.51 -20.14
CA CYS A 435 -40.63 -21.90 -19.73
C CYS A 435 -40.70 -22.86 -20.95
N PRO A 436 -39.67 -23.64 -21.19
CA PRO A 436 -39.62 -24.57 -22.30
C PRO A 436 -40.62 -25.72 -22.16
N LYS A 437 -41.13 -25.98 -20.94
CA LYS A 437 -42.11 -27.05 -20.67
C LYS A 437 -43.57 -26.60 -20.80
N CYS A 438 -43.91 -25.39 -20.34
CA CYS A 438 -45.29 -24.95 -20.28
C CYS A 438 -45.56 -23.63 -21.04
N GLY A 439 -44.51 -22.98 -21.60
CA GLY A 439 -44.61 -21.76 -22.39
C GLY A 439 -44.93 -20.49 -21.62
N LYS A 440 -45.02 -20.54 -20.28
CA LYS A 440 -45.31 -19.36 -19.45
C LYS A 440 -44.09 -18.52 -19.22
N GLU A 441 -44.30 -17.22 -18.98
CA GLU A 441 -43.22 -16.30 -18.55
C GLU A 441 -42.62 -16.77 -17.22
N MET A 442 -41.32 -16.66 -17.09
CA MET A 442 -40.56 -17.09 -15.94
C MET A 442 -40.08 -15.89 -15.12
N ARG A 443 -40.05 -16.05 -13.82
CA ARG A 443 -39.54 -15.05 -12.87
C ARG A 443 -38.04 -15.16 -12.74
N GLN A 444 -37.32 -14.04 -12.94
CA GLN A 444 -35.90 -13.99 -12.72
C GLN A 444 -35.54 -14.12 -11.22
N ASP A 445 -34.41 -14.71 -10.93
CA ASP A 445 -33.84 -14.77 -9.57
C ASP A 445 -33.72 -13.35 -8.99
N PRO A 446 -34.27 -13.08 -7.77
CA PRO A 446 -34.23 -11.74 -7.18
C PRO A 446 -32.83 -11.32 -6.70
N ASP A 447 -31.94 -12.29 -6.50
CA ASP A 447 -30.62 -12.06 -5.93
C ASP A 447 -29.64 -11.51 -6.97
N THR A 448 -28.57 -10.89 -6.49
CA THR A 448 -27.45 -10.44 -7.31
C THR A 448 -26.23 -11.31 -7.05
N LEU A 449 -25.26 -11.26 -7.95
CA LEU A 449 -23.97 -11.92 -7.78
C LEU A 449 -23.08 -11.15 -6.81
N ASP A 450 -22.23 -11.89 -6.08
CA ASP A 450 -21.12 -11.33 -5.31
C ASP A 450 -20.28 -10.39 -6.19
N THR A 451 -19.92 -9.21 -5.68
CA THR A 451 -19.10 -8.23 -6.40
C THR A 451 -17.78 -8.84 -6.91
N TRP A 452 -17.22 -9.78 -6.15
CA TRP A 452 -15.99 -10.46 -6.52
C TRP A 452 -16.13 -11.38 -7.73
N PHE A 453 -17.36 -11.75 -8.11
CA PHE A 453 -17.62 -12.55 -9.31
C PHE A 453 -17.31 -11.75 -10.59
N SER A 454 -17.75 -10.51 -10.66
CA SER A 454 -17.42 -9.60 -11.77
C SER A 454 -15.97 -9.10 -11.71
N SER A 455 -15.50 -8.75 -10.52
CA SER A 455 -14.13 -8.25 -10.32
C SER A 455 -13.06 -9.29 -10.66
N ALA A 456 -13.37 -10.59 -10.53
CA ALA A 456 -12.49 -11.69 -10.95
C ALA A 456 -12.22 -11.74 -12.47
N LEU A 457 -13.09 -11.14 -13.27
CA LEU A 457 -12.97 -11.14 -14.74
C LEU A 457 -12.17 -9.94 -15.26
N TRP A 458 -11.79 -9.03 -14.38
CA TRP A 458 -11.21 -7.73 -14.70
C TRP A 458 -10.04 -7.76 -15.70
N PRO A 459 -9.05 -8.67 -15.60
CA PRO A 459 -7.92 -8.70 -16.52
C PRO A 459 -8.29 -8.95 -17.99
N PHE A 460 -9.43 -9.55 -18.28
CA PHE A 460 -9.84 -9.88 -19.65
C PHE A 460 -11.20 -9.25 -20.04
N SER A 461 -12.11 -9.02 -19.10
CA SER A 461 -13.38 -8.34 -19.39
C SER A 461 -13.17 -6.87 -19.78
N THR A 462 -12.18 -6.22 -19.20
CA THR A 462 -11.79 -4.84 -19.54
C THR A 462 -11.24 -4.70 -20.95
N LEU A 463 -10.64 -5.76 -21.48
CA LEU A 463 -10.10 -5.85 -22.82
C LEU A 463 -11.10 -6.35 -23.87
N GLY A 464 -12.36 -6.53 -23.48
CA GLY A 464 -13.48 -6.81 -24.41
C GLY A 464 -13.97 -8.26 -24.44
N TRP A 465 -13.37 -9.19 -23.68
CA TRP A 465 -13.90 -10.55 -23.58
C TRP A 465 -15.41 -10.52 -23.14
N PRO A 466 -16.30 -11.36 -23.73
CA PRO A 466 -16.06 -12.57 -24.50
C PRO A 466 -15.84 -12.36 -26.01
N ASP A 467 -15.84 -11.11 -26.47
CA ASP A 467 -15.53 -10.84 -27.89
C ASP A 467 -14.02 -10.98 -28.12
N LYS A 468 -13.63 -11.26 -29.37
CA LYS A 468 -12.24 -11.33 -29.79
C LYS A 468 -11.83 -9.95 -30.28
N THR A 469 -11.31 -9.13 -29.38
CA THR A 469 -10.82 -7.79 -29.70
C THR A 469 -9.30 -7.83 -29.94
N GLU A 470 -8.79 -6.85 -30.69
CA GLU A 470 -7.35 -6.68 -30.90
C GLU A 470 -6.62 -6.39 -29.58
N GLU A 471 -7.26 -5.63 -28.69
CA GLU A 471 -6.74 -5.34 -27.35
C GLU A 471 -6.59 -6.59 -26.49
N LEU A 472 -7.60 -7.49 -26.52
CA LEU A 472 -7.55 -8.74 -25.78
C LEU A 472 -6.44 -9.65 -26.31
N GLU A 473 -6.26 -9.75 -27.63
CA GLU A 473 -5.23 -10.57 -28.24
C GLU A 473 -3.84 -10.04 -27.95
N TYR A 474 -3.68 -8.71 -27.87
CA TYR A 474 -2.38 -8.06 -27.70
C TYR A 474 -1.99 -7.85 -26.23
N PHE A 475 -2.89 -7.40 -25.37
CA PHE A 475 -2.59 -7.01 -23.97
C PHE A 475 -2.86 -8.12 -22.94
N TYR A 476 -3.53 -9.22 -23.31
CA TYR A 476 -3.73 -10.35 -22.39
C TYR A 476 -2.77 -11.50 -22.68
N PRO A 477 -2.12 -12.12 -21.67
CA PRO A 477 -2.17 -11.81 -20.24
C PRO A 477 -1.57 -10.44 -19.93
N THR A 478 -2.10 -9.79 -18.87
CA THR A 478 -1.49 -8.55 -18.38
C THR A 478 -0.14 -8.84 -17.71
N ASN A 479 0.73 -7.84 -17.55
CA ASN A 479 2.09 -8.10 -17.10
C ASN A 479 2.20 -8.06 -15.57
N THR A 480 1.65 -7.03 -14.96
CA THR A 480 1.79 -6.83 -13.51
C THR A 480 0.46 -6.48 -12.89
N LEU A 481 0.10 -7.19 -11.83
CA LEU A 481 -0.99 -6.81 -10.94
C LEU A 481 -0.37 -6.18 -9.70
N VAL A 482 -0.78 -4.97 -9.34
CA VAL A 482 -0.35 -4.30 -8.09
C VAL A 482 -1.53 -4.25 -7.14
N THR A 483 -1.34 -4.66 -5.89
CA THR A 483 -2.42 -4.66 -4.91
C THR A 483 -1.91 -4.83 -3.47
N GLY A 484 -2.76 -4.53 -2.48
CA GLY A 484 -2.50 -4.82 -1.08
C GLY A 484 -2.60 -6.31 -0.74
N TYR A 485 -1.86 -6.75 0.26
CA TYR A 485 -1.85 -8.16 0.69
C TYR A 485 -3.20 -8.63 1.25
N ASP A 486 -4.03 -7.73 1.74
CA ASP A 486 -5.31 -8.02 2.38
C ASP A 486 -6.38 -8.53 1.40
N ILE A 487 -6.23 -8.28 0.11
CA ILE A 487 -7.18 -8.76 -0.91
C ILE A 487 -6.65 -9.92 -1.77
N ILE A 488 -5.59 -10.61 -1.34
CA ILE A 488 -5.14 -11.85 -1.99
C ILE A 488 -6.27 -12.90 -2.04
N PRO A 489 -6.98 -13.21 -0.94
CA PRO A 489 -8.07 -14.17 -0.95
C PRO A 489 -9.30 -13.72 -1.76
N PHE A 490 -9.55 -12.41 -1.80
CA PHE A 490 -10.75 -11.85 -2.40
C PHE A 490 -10.63 -11.65 -3.89
N TRP A 491 -9.52 -11.10 -4.35
CA TRP A 491 -9.38 -10.64 -5.72
C TRP A 491 -8.32 -11.41 -6.50
N VAL A 492 -7.09 -11.49 -6.00
CA VAL A 492 -6.00 -12.15 -6.70
C VAL A 492 -6.32 -13.61 -7.00
N SER A 493 -6.74 -14.38 -5.98
CA SER A 493 -7.05 -15.80 -6.13
C SER A 493 -8.19 -16.03 -7.14
N ARG A 494 -9.21 -15.20 -7.10
CA ARG A 494 -10.37 -15.30 -7.99
C ARG A 494 -10.06 -14.91 -9.43
N MET A 495 -9.19 -13.90 -9.64
CA MET A 495 -8.71 -13.55 -11.00
C MET A 495 -7.89 -14.69 -11.61
N ILE A 496 -7.02 -15.31 -10.82
CA ILE A 496 -6.22 -16.45 -11.31
C ILE A 496 -7.14 -17.61 -11.70
N VAL A 497 -8.10 -17.95 -10.84
CA VAL A 497 -9.12 -18.99 -11.12
C VAL A 497 -9.89 -18.66 -12.40
N ALA A 498 -10.41 -17.44 -12.50
CA ALA A 498 -11.22 -17.03 -13.65
C ALA A 498 -10.41 -17.01 -14.96
N GLY A 499 -9.17 -16.53 -14.94
CA GLY A 499 -8.27 -16.53 -16.09
C GLY A 499 -7.94 -17.96 -16.55
N MET A 500 -7.51 -18.82 -15.61
CA MET A 500 -7.19 -20.21 -15.92
C MET A 500 -8.39 -20.98 -16.49
N GLU A 501 -9.61 -20.72 -16.02
CA GLU A 501 -10.79 -21.44 -16.50
C GLU A 501 -11.37 -20.86 -17.80
N ASN A 502 -11.49 -19.54 -17.94
CA ASN A 502 -12.17 -18.94 -19.08
C ASN A 502 -11.23 -18.64 -20.24
N MET A 503 -10.00 -18.20 -19.96
CA MET A 503 -8.99 -17.90 -20.98
C MET A 503 -8.04 -19.08 -21.24
N LYS A 504 -8.01 -20.09 -20.36
CA LYS A 504 -7.05 -21.22 -20.39
C LYS A 504 -5.60 -20.74 -20.32
N GLN A 505 -5.40 -19.58 -19.74
CA GLN A 505 -4.14 -18.88 -19.64
C GLN A 505 -4.12 -18.05 -18.34
N LYS A 506 -2.93 -17.85 -17.77
CA LYS A 506 -2.76 -16.97 -16.59
C LYS A 506 -3.25 -15.56 -16.90
N PRO A 507 -3.82 -14.86 -15.90
CA PRO A 507 -4.32 -13.50 -16.11
C PRO A 507 -3.23 -12.41 -16.08
N PHE A 508 -2.08 -12.71 -15.43
CA PHE A 508 -0.93 -11.82 -15.30
C PHE A 508 0.34 -12.60 -14.98
N ASP A 509 1.50 -11.97 -15.20
CA ASP A 509 2.81 -12.58 -14.94
C ASP A 509 3.25 -12.43 -13.49
N THR A 510 3.09 -11.23 -12.93
CA THR A 510 3.60 -10.87 -11.62
C THR A 510 2.51 -10.21 -10.77
N VAL A 511 2.46 -10.60 -9.50
CA VAL A 511 1.64 -9.96 -8.46
C VAL A 511 2.57 -9.18 -7.54
N LEU A 512 2.63 -7.87 -7.72
CA LEU A 512 3.36 -6.96 -6.85
C LEU A 512 2.48 -6.59 -5.65
N ILE A 513 2.87 -7.05 -4.49
CA ILE A 513 2.15 -6.80 -3.24
C ILE A 513 2.76 -5.60 -2.52
N HIS A 514 1.93 -4.62 -2.18
CA HIS A 514 2.30 -3.54 -1.28
C HIS A 514 1.67 -3.73 0.10
N GLY A 515 2.25 -3.06 1.10
CA GLY A 515 1.70 -3.00 2.45
C GLY A 515 0.63 -1.93 2.61
N LEU A 516 0.05 -1.84 3.80
CA LEU A 516 -0.94 -0.83 4.13
C LEU A 516 -0.30 0.48 4.55
N VAL A 517 -0.96 1.60 4.24
CA VAL A 517 -0.57 2.91 4.76
C VAL A 517 -1.21 3.11 6.13
N ARG A 518 -0.37 3.30 7.13
CA ARG A 518 -0.76 3.52 8.53
C ARG A 518 -0.56 4.98 8.93
N ASP A 519 -1.23 5.42 9.97
CA ASP A 519 -1.00 6.76 10.53
C ASP A 519 0.41 6.89 11.15
N SER A 520 0.78 8.08 11.61
CA SER A 520 2.09 8.36 12.21
C SER A 520 2.39 7.51 13.46
N GLN A 521 1.35 6.99 14.12
CA GLN A 521 1.46 6.11 15.29
C GLN A 521 1.51 4.62 14.92
N GLY A 522 1.37 4.27 13.63
CA GLY A 522 1.36 2.91 13.13
C GLY A 522 0.00 2.21 13.20
N ARG A 523 -1.10 2.94 13.47
CA ARG A 523 -2.46 2.38 13.48
C ARG A 523 -3.03 2.33 12.07
N LYS A 524 -3.87 1.33 11.78
CA LYS A 524 -4.64 1.26 10.54
C LYS A 524 -5.52 2.50 10.40
N MET A 525 -5.50 3.13 9.24
CA MET A 525 -6.39 4.27 8.96
C MET A 525 -7.81 3.76 8.76
N SER A 526 -8.76 4.36 9.46
CA SER A 526 -10.18 4.04 9.32
C SER A 526 -11.06 5.27 9.53
N LYS A 527 -12.26 5.24 8.95
CA LYS A 527 -13.25 6.32 9.15
C LYS A 527 -13.74 6.39 10.60
N SER A 528 -13.81 5.26 11.29
CA SER A 528 -14.23 5.17 12.69
C SER A 528 -13.23 5.80 13.66
N LEU A 529 -11.93 5.70 13.36
CA LEU A 529 -10.87 6.33 14.15
C LEU A 529 -10.65 7.81 13.79
N GLY A 530 -11.24 8.30 12.68
CA GLY A 530 -11.05 9.68 12.23
C GLY A 530 -9.60 10.03 11.84
N ASN A 531 -8.75 9.03 11.61
CA ASN A 531 -7.34 9.18 11.26
C ASN A 531 -7.06 9.03 9.76
N GLY A 532 -8.09 8.94 8.94
CA GLY A 532 -7.97 8.87 7.48
C GLY A 532 -7.53 10.21 6.90
N ILE A 533 -6.55 10.17 5.99
CA ILE A 533 -6.00 11.35 5.32
C ILE A 533 -6.47 11.33 3.86
N ASP A 534 -7.10 12.42 3.43
CA ASP A 534 -7.47 12.62 2.03
C ASP A 534 -6.22 13.03 1.22
N PRO A 535 -5.85 12.26 0.18
CA PRO A 535 -4.72 12.61 -0.67
C PRO A 535 -4.82 14.00 -1.30
N LEU A 536 -6.01 14.47 -1.64
CA LEU A 536 -6.21 15.80 -2.24
C LEU A 536 -5.78 16.92 -1.32
N VAL A 537 -6.02 16.81 -0.02
CA VAL A 537 -5.58 17.81 0.96
C VAL A 537 -4.07 17.95 0.97
N ILE A 538 -3.37 16.83 0.85
CA ILE A 538 -1.90 16.80 0.80
C ILE A 538 -1.39 17.35 -0.53
N ILE A 539 -2.04 17.00 -1.63
CA ILE A 539 -1.72 17.51 -2.98
C ILE A 539 -1.89 19.04 -3.02
N ASP A 540 -2.98 19.56 -2.49
CA ASP A 540 -3.24 21.01 -2.46
C ASP A 540 -2.18 21.78 -1.65
N GLN A 541 -1.62 21.18 -0.59
CA GLN A 541 -0.62 21.82 0.27
C GLN A 541 0.82 21.70 -0.26
N TYR A 542 1.17 20.55 -0.85
CA TYR A 542 2.55 20.21 -1.15
C TYR A 542 2.81 19.88 -2.62
N GLY A 543 1.77 19.64 -3.42
CA GLY A 543 1.83 19.15 -4.80
C GLY A 543 1.80 17.61 -4.90
N ALA A 544 1.32 17.12 -6.04
CA ALA A 544 1.23 15.69 -6.34
C ALA A 544 2.60 15.02 -6.36
N ASP A 545 3.61 15.65 -6.96
CA ASP A 545 4.98 15.13 -7.03
C ASP A 545 5.57 14.88 -5.64
N ALA A 546 5.33 15.76 -4.67
CA ALA A 546 5.83 15.61 -3.31
C ALA A 546 5.18 14.42 -2.59
N LEU A 547 3.88 14.21 -2.80
CA LEU A 547 3.16 13.05 -2.27
C LEU A 547 3.66 11.76 -2.90
N ARG A 548 3.72 11.68 -4.23
CA ARG A 548 4.18 10.50 -4.99
C ARG A 548 5.59 10.10 -4.60
N PHE A 549 6.50 11.06 -4.53
CA PHE A 549 7.89 10.83 -4.14
C PHE A 549 7.99 10.28 -2.71
N MET A 550 7.22 10.81 -1.76
CA MET A 550 7.18 10.31 -0.39
C MET A 550 6.63 8.87 -0.33
N LEU A 551 5.55 8.58 -1.10
CA LEU A 551 4.96 7.24 -1.14
C LEU A 551 5.89 6.19 -1.77
N ALA A 552 6.71 6.60 -2.75
CA ALA A 552 7.72 5.73 -3.35
C ALA A 552 8.94 5.54 -2.44
N THR A 553 9.39 6.62 -1.77
CA THR A 553 10.61 6.60 -0.94
C THR A 553 10.41 5.76 0.32
N GLY A 554 11.29 4.77 0.53
CA GLY A 554 11.21 3.86 1.66
C GLY A 554 10.09 2.83 1.55
N ASN A 555 9.42 2.73 0.40
CA ASN A 555 8.53 1.63 0.08
C ASN A 555 9.36 0.36 -0.17
N ALA A 556 9.05 -0.68 0.57
CA ALA A 556 9.56 -2.03 0.33
C ALA A 556 8.37 -2.95 0.05
N PRO A 557 8.41 -3.78 -0.99
CA PRO A 557 7.29 -4.66 -1.35
C PRO A 557 6.75 -5.46 -0.15
N GLY A 558 5.45 -5.43 0.03
CA GLY A 558 4.72 -6.15 1.09
C GLY A 558 4.86 -5.63 2.51
N ASN A 559 5.55 -4.52 2.74
CA ASN A 559 5.70 -3.93 4.06
C ASN A 559 4.77 -2.72 4.25
N ASP A 560 4.17 -2.63 5.43
CA ASP A 560 3.38 -1.46 5.80
C ASP A 560 4.25 -0.21 5.91
N MET A 561 3.70 0.92 5.51
CA MET A 561 4.37 2.20 5.64
C MET A 561 3.60 3.17 6.55
N ARG A 562 4.31 4.05 7.24
CA ARG A 562 3.70 5.12 8.03
C ARG A 562 3.64 6.41 7.22
N PHE A 563 2.49 7.02 7.16
CA PHE A 563 2.35 8.37 6.62
C PHE A 563 2.87 9.40 7.63
N ILE A 564 3.89 10.14 7.22
CA ILE A 564 4.54 11.19 8.02
C ILE A 564 4.59 12.46 7.17
N GLU A 565 3.85 13.49 7.56
CA GLU A 565 3.72 14.74 6.80
C GLU A 565 5.07 15.48 6.60
N ASP A 566 5.99 15.40 7.56
CA ASP A 566 7.32 16.01 7.43
C ASP A 566 8.14 15.38 6.29
N LYS A 567 7.90 14.12 5.95
CA LYS A 567 8.52 13.49 4.77
C LYS A 567 7.99 14.08 3.46
N VAL A 568 6.69 14.45 3.41
CA VAL A 568 6.12 15.16 2.25
C VAL A 568 6.76 16.53 2.09
N LYS A 569 6.96 17.27 3.20
CA LYS A 569 7.69 18.55 3.20
C LYS A 569 9.12 18.39 2.68
N SER A 570 9.80 17.33 3.10
CA SER A 570 11.16 17.01 2.61
C SER A 570 11.16 16.74 1.10
N SER A 571 10.18 16.00 0.60
CA SER A 571 10.00 15.73 -0.84
C SER A 571 9.74 17.01 -1.64
N ARG A 572 8.93 17.94 -1.11
CA ARG A 572 8.74 19.27 -1.71
C ARG A 572 10.05 20.08 -1.74
N ASN A 573 10.86 20.00 -0.68
CA ASN A 573 12.15 20.68 -0.65
C ASN A 573 13.12 20.10 -1.68
N PHE A 574 13.07 18.79 -1.91
CA PHE A 574 13.81 18.13 -2.98
C PHE A 574 13.36 18.64 -4.35
N ALA A 575 12.06 18.74 -4.61
CA ALA A 575 11.54 19.35 -5.83
C ALA A 575 12.10 20.76 -6.04
N ASN A 576 12.10 21.60 -5.01
CA ASN A 576 12.68 22.96 -5.09
C ASN A 576 14.20 22.94 -5.34
N LYS A 577 14.93 21.95 -4.84
CA LYS A 577 16.38 21.80 -5.13
C LYS A 577 16.60 21.57 -6.63
N ILE A 578 15.85 20.66 -7.24
CA ILE A 578 15.90 20.37 -8.69
C ILE A 578 15.51 21.60 -9.50
N TRP A 579 14.45 22.28 -9.09
CA TRP A 579 13.99 23.51 -9.73
C TRP A 579 15.05 24.60 -9.76
N ASN A 580 15.76 24.79 -8.63
CA ASN A 580 16.83 25.77 -8.54
C ASN A 580 18.07 25.35 -9.34
N ALA A 581 18.37 24.06 -9.43
CA ALA A 581 19.43 23.54 -10.30
C ALA A 581 19.11 23.85 -11.78
N ALA A 582 17.86 23.58 -12.22
CA ALA A 582 17.42 23.91 -13.58
C ALA A 582 17.49 25.42 -13.84
N ARG A 583 17.05 26.23 -12.88
CA ARG A 583 17.17 27.72 -13.01
C ARG A 583 18.62 28.16 -13.15
N PHE A 584 19.54 27.63 -12.34
CA PHE A 584 20.97 27.93 -12.45
C PHE A 584 21.50 27.67 -13.89
N ILE A 585 21.15 26.51 -14.43
CA ILE A 585 21.50 26.13 -15.79
C ILE A 585 20.95 27.16 -16.77
N MET A 586 19.66 27.42 -16.77
CA MET A 586 19.00 28.31 -17.70
C MET A 586 19.49 29.77 -17.65
N MET A 587 19.92 30.22 -16.48
CA MET A 587 20.48 31.58 -16.30
C MET A 587 21.91 31.72 -16.86
N ASN A 588 22.63 30.62 -16.99
CA ASN A 588 24.03 30.61 -17.40
C ASN A 588 24.22 30.16 -18.87
N PHE A 589 23.10 29.95 -19.61
CA PHE A 589 23.21 29.52 -21.02
C PHE A 589 22.69 30.56 -22.01
N PRO A 590 23.30 30.66 -23.23
CA PRO A 590 22.74 31.43 -24.33
C PRO A 590 21.35 30.92 -24.73
N ASP A 591 20.52 31.80 -25.32
CA ASP A 591 19.14 31.46 -25.70
C ASP A 591 19.02 30.41 -26.82
N ASP A 592 20.07 30.25 -27.59
CA ASP A 592 20.20 29.35 -28.74
C ASP A 592 21.01 28.06 -28.40
N PHE A 593 21.36 27.86 -27.12
CA PHE A 593 22.16 26.72 -26.72
C PHE A 593 21.40 25.40 -26.91
N LYS A 594 22.01 24.49 -27.67
CA LYS A 594 21.53 23.11 -27.86
C LYS A 594 22.61 22.13 -27.46
N ALA A 595 22.36 21.33 -26.45
CA ALA A 595 23.23 20.23 -26.03
C ALA A 595 22.52 18.90 -26.24
N ASP A 596 22.58 18.41 -27.49
CA ASP A 596 21.99 17.11 -27.85
C ASP A 596 23.02 15.98 -27.78
N LYS A 597 24.32 16.32 -27.74
CA LYS A 597 25.44 15.36 -27.68
C LYS A 597 26.48 15.81 -26.67
N LEU A 598 27.16 14.86 -26.09
CA LEU A 598 28.35 15.14 -25.28
C LEU A 598 29.49 15.68 -26.14
N PRO A 599 30.27 16.66 -25.64
CA PRO A 599 31.51 17.13 -26.31
C PRO A 599 32.57 16.02 -26.36
N GLU A 600 33.47 16.10 -27.35
CA GLU A 600 34.60 15.18 -27.46
C GLU A 600 35.66 15.43 -26.37
N ASN A 601 35.88 16.71 -26.03
CA ASN A 601 36.92 17.14 -25.08
C ASN A 601 36.35 17.25 -23.65
N LEU A 602 36.18 16.11 -22.99
CA LEU A 602 35.71 16.04 -21.60
C LEU A 602 36.87 16.15 -20.61
N ASN A 603 36.71 16.99 -19.59
CA ASN A 603 37.63 17.04 -18.46
C ASN A 603 37.39 15.86 -17.48
N VAL A 604 38.28 15.69 -16.52
CA VAL A 604 38.17 14.58 -15.54
C VAL A 604 36.89 14.66 -14.72
N GLU A 605 36.50 15.85 -14.27
CA GLU A 605 35.23 16.05 -13.54
C GLU A 605 33.98 15.82 -14.40
N ASP A 606 34.06 16.05 -15.70
CA ASP A 606 32.98 15.75 -16.65
C ASP A 606 32.82 14.22 -16.81
N LYS A 607 33.93 13.53 -17.01
CA LYS A 607 33.96 12.07 -17.11
C LYS A 607 33.49 11.43 -15.80
N TRP A 608 33.89 11.99 -14.66
CA TRP A 608 33.42 11.53 -13.34
C TRP A 608 31.89 11.59 -13.21
N VAL A 609 31.25 12.72 -13.48
CA VAL A 609 29.79 12.84 -13.33
C VAL A 609 29.04 12.00 -14.36
N ILE A 610 29.56 11.86 -15.59
CA ILE A 610 28.97 11.03 -16.64
C ILE A 610 29.06 9.55 -16.25
N SER A 611 30.21 9.09 -15.74
CA SER A 611 30.39 7.72 -15.26
C SER A 611 29.47 7.39 -14.08
N LYS A 612 29.34 8.30 -13.09
CA LYS A 612 28.38 8.18 -11.98
C LYS A 612 26.94 8.11 -12.47
N PHE A 613 26.57 8.96 -13.45
CA PHE A 613 25.24 8.94 -14.04
C PHE A 613 24.96 7.63 -14.79
N ASN A 614 25.93 7.14 -15.52
CA ASN A 614 25.84 5.87 -16.25
C ASN A 614 25.64 4.66 -15.31
N THR A 615 26.38 4.63 -14.21
CA THR A 615 26.19 3.64 -13.12
C THR A 615 24.79 3.75 -12.51
N LEU A 616 24.35 4.99 -12.23
CA LEU A 616 22.98 5.24 -11.74
C LEU A 616 21.92 4.69 -12.69
N ALA A 617 22.08 4.91 -14.01
CA ALA A 617 21.12 4.41 -15.00
C ALA A 617 21.01 2.88 -14.94
N LYS A 618 22.12 2.16 -14.79
CA LYS A 618 22.12 0.71 -14.59
C LYS A 618 21.38 0.33 -13.30
N GLU A 619 21.78 0.91 -12.17
CA GLU A 619 21.25 0.57 -10.86
C GLU A 619 19.75 0.85 -10.74
N VAL A 620 19.27 1.97 -11.32
CA VAL A 620 17.84 2.31 -11.31
C VAL A 620 17.04 1.32 -12.12
N ASN A 621 17.46 0.97 -13.35
CA ASN A 621 16.79 -0.03 -14.17
C ASN A 621 16.79 -1.41 -13.49
N ASP A 622 17.93 -1.86 -12.96
CA ASP A 622 18.06 -3.14 -12.24
C ASP A 622 17.10 -3.24 -11.02
N ASN A 623 16.88 -2.13 -10.32
CA ASN A 623 15.96 -2.10 -9.18
C ASN A 623 14.48 -2.01 -9.62
N LEU A 624 14.18 -1.28 -10.69
CA LEU A 624 12.83 -1.24 -11.26
C LEU A 624 12.40 -2.61 -11.80
N ASP A 625 13.29 -3.35 -12.46
CA ASP A 625 13.03 -4.72 -12.93
C ASP A 625 12.80 -5.71 -11.78
N LYS A 626 13.36 -5.44 -10.59
CA LYS A 626 13.11 -6.22 -9.35
C LYS A 626 11.93 -5.70 -8.53
N PHE A 627 11.22 -4.69 -9.01
CA PHE A 627 10.16 -4.00 -8.28
C PHE A 627 10.61 -3.33 -6.97
N GLU A 628 11.90 -3.03 -6.84
CA GLU A 628 12.52 -2.33 -5.71
C GLU A 628 12.45 -0.80 -5.90
N LEU A 629 11.22 -0.28 -6.11
CA LEU A 629 10.98 1.12 -6.48
C LEU A 629 11.54 2.10 -5.43
N GLY A 630 11.45 1.75 -4.15
CA GLY A 630 11.99 2.56 -3.06
C GLY A 630 13.51 2.67 -3.09
N VAL A 631 14.21 1.62 -3.51
CA VAL A 631 15.67 1.64 -3.70
C VAL A 631 16.03 2.48 -4.92
N ALA A 632 15.34 2.28 -6.03
CA ALA A 632 15.55 3.04 -7.26
C ALA A 632 15.45 4.56 -7.02
N VAL A 633 14.38 5.01 -6.36
CA VAL A 633 14.18 6.44 -6.08
C VAL A 633 15.18 7.00 -5.07
N SER A 634 15.66 6.19 -4.11
CA SER A 634 16.70 6.63 -3.17
C SER A 634 18.03 6.87 -3.88
N LYS A 635 18.43 6.00 -4.82
CA LYS A 635 19.64 6.20 -5.63
C LYS A 635 19.55 7.45 -6.51
N LEU A 636 18.36 7.72 -7.08
CA LEU A 636 18.10 8.98 -7.81
C LEU A 636 18.24 10.20 -6.91
N TYR A 637 17.68 10.14 -5.70
CA TYR A 637 17.77 11.21 -4.72
C TYR A 637 19.23 11.53 -4.38
N ASP A 638 20.02 10.51 -4.03
CA ASP A 638 21.42 10.65 -3.61
C ASP A 638 22.26 11.23 -4.76
N PHE A 639 22.08 10.73 -5.99
CA PHE A 639 22.79 11.28 -7.14
C PHE A 639 22.43 12.75 -7.40
N ILE A 640 21.15 13.09 -7.43
CA ILE A 640 20.68 14.44 -7.74
C ILE A 640 21.12 15.42 -6.65
N TRP A 641 20.97 15.03 -5.38
CA TRP A 641 21.28 15.90 -4.26
C TRP A 641 22.78 16.03 -4.04
N ASP A 642 23.46 14.91 -3.80
CA ASP A 642 24.85 14.88 -3.32
C ASP A 642 25.88 15.01 -4.46
N ILE A 643 25.62 14.38 -5.62
CA ILE A 643 26.59 14.38 -6.72
C ILE A 643 26.36 15.55 -7.65
N TYR A 644 25.16 15.68 -8.21
CA TYR A 644 24.90 16.69 -9.21
C TYR A 644 24.79 18.10 -8.62
N CYS A 645 23.90 18.30 -7.61
CA CYS A 645 23.66 19.64 -7.06
C CYS A 645 24.79 20.12 -6.14
N ASP A 646 25.31 19.28 -5.24
CA ASP A 646 26.27 19.71 -4.22
C ASP A 646 27.72 19.71 -4.75
N TRP A 647 27.99 18.88 -5.75
CA TRP A 647 29.33 18.83 -6.34
C TRP A 647 29.38 19.35 -7.75
N TYR A 648 28.75 18.70 -8.74
CA TYR A 648 29.03 18.99 -10.14
C TYR A 648 28.66 20.42 -10.52
N ILE A 649 27.50 20.95 -10.09
CA ILE A 649 27.13 22.36 -10.29
C ILE A 649 28.21 23.30 -9.71
N GLU A 650 28.73 23.02 -8.52
CA GLU A 650 29.75 23.88 -7.91
C GLU A 650 31.10 23.80 -8.65
N LEU A 651 31.45 22.62 -9.18
CA LEU A 651 32.66 22.41 -10.00
C LEU A 651 32.60 23.17 -11.35
N THR A 652 31.40 23.34 -11.91
CA THR A 652 31.23 24.05 -13.18
C THR A 652 31.32 25.57 -13.05
N LYS A 653 31.04 26.16 -11.90
CA LYS A 653 31.04 27.62 -11.69
C LYS A 653 32.37 28.31 -12.05
N PRO A 654 33.53 27.83 -11.64
CA PRO A 654 34.83 28.42 -12.05
C PRO A 654 35.04 28.35 -13.57
N ARG A 655 34.62 27.26 -14.21
CA ARG A 655 34.78 27.03 -15.63
C ARG A 655 33.88 27.96 -16.47
N ILE A 656 32.63 28.14 -16.04
CA ILE A 656 31.67 29.09 -16.64
C ILE A 656 32.22 30.52 -16.49
N ALA A 657 32.83 30.87 -15.35
CA ALA A 657 33.42 32.19 -15.16
C ALA A 657 34.71 32.42 -15.98
N ALA A 658 35.42 31.34 -16.33
CA ALA A 658 36.61 31.43 -17.18
C ALA A 658 36.29 31.68 -18.69
N GLY A 659 35.11 31.24 -19.12
CA GLY A 659 34.67 31.42 -20.53
C GLY A 659 35.33 30.43 -21.50
N GLY A 660 35.01 30.54 -22.77
CA GLY A 660 35.63 29.80 -23.85
C GLY A 660 35.21 28.30 -23.93
N GLU A 661 36.13 27.45 -24.37
CA GLU A 661 35.87 26.04 -24.63
C GLU A 661 35.48 25.27 -23.30
N THR A 662 36.16 25.60 -22.19
CA THR A 662 35.87 24.99 -20.92
C THR A 662 34.47 25.33 -20.41
N GLU A 663 33.97 26.54 -20.65
CA GLU A 663 32.60 26.94 -20.36
C GLU A 663 31.61 26.13 -21.22
N ALA A 664 31.82 26.07 -22.52
CA ALA A 664 30.96 25.38 -23.46
C ALA A 664 30.83 23.87 -23.12
N THR A 665 31.94 23.22 -22.76
CA THR A 665 31.98 21.83 -22.32
C THR A 665 31.21 21.63 -21.03
N ALA A 666 31.46 22.47 -20.00
CA ALA A 666 30.74 22.41 -18.74
C ALA A 666 29.23 22.60 -18.92
N GLN A 667 28.81 23.55 -19.74
CA GLN A 667 27.41 23.80 -20.08
C GLN A 667 26.76 22.58 -20.76
N ALA A 668 27.46 21.98 -21.74
CA ALA A 668 26.94 20.82 -22.48
C ALA A 668 26.71 19.61 -21.55
N VAL A 669 27.68 19.31 -20.67
CA VAL A 669 27.56 18.19 -19.72
C VAL A 669 26.49 18.46 -18.65
N LEU A 670 26.41 19.69 -18.12
CA LEU A 670 25.32 20.07 -17.20
C LEU A 670 23.94 19.79 -17.79
N VAL A 671 23.69 20.20 -19.04
CA VAL A 671 22.39 19.96 -19.69
C VAL A 671 22.16 18.48 -19.96
N TRP A 672 23.18 17.78 -20.46
CA TRP A 672 23.06 16.36 -20.79
C TRP A 672 22.69 15.54 -19.55
N VAL A 673 23.40 15.74 -18.44
CA VAL A 673 23.08 15.06 -17.18
C VAL A 673 21.70 15.48 -16.65
N MET A 674 21.35 16.77 -16.70
CA MET A 674 20.02 17.24 -16.28
C MET A 674 18.91 16.58 -17.08
N LYS A 675 19.01 16.53 -18.41
CA LYS A 675 18.04 15.85 -19.27
C LYS A 675 17.89 14.36 -18.88
N GLY A 676 19.01 13.68 -18.63
CA GLY A 676 19.01 12.29 -18.20
C GLY A 676 18.34 12.09 -16.82
N MET A 677 18.68 12.95 -15.83
CA MET A 677 18.07 12.91 -14.50
C MET A 677 16.56 13.17 -14.56
N LEU A 678 16.10 14.14 -15.33
CA LEU A 678 14.68 14.43 -15.50
C LEU A 678 13.93 13.23 -16.07
N LYS A 679 14.50 12.56 -17.07
CA LYS A 679 13.91 11.35 -17.65
C LYS A 679 13.79 10.23 -16.61
N MET A 680 14.87 9.95 -15.83
CA MET A 680 14.84 8.91 -14.82
C MET A 680 13.91 9.24 -13.64
N LEU A 681 13.78 10.51 -13.29
CA LEU A 681 12.92 10.95 -12.20
C LEU A 681 11.44 11.08 -12.63
N HIS A 682 11.14 11.19 -13.92
CA HIS A 682 9.80 11.44 -14.43
C HIS A 682 8.75 10.44 -13.94
N PRO A 683 8.98 9.12 -13.86
CA PRO A 683 8.02 8.19 -13.30
C PRO A 683 7.61 8.51 -11.85
N PHE A 684 8.51 9.09 -11.06
CA PHE A 684 8.30 9.41 -9.64
C PHE A 684 7.72 10.80 -9.41
N MET A 685 8.19 11.80 -10.17
CA MET A 685 7.82 13.21 -10.04
C MET A 685 7.47 13.81 -11.43
N PRO A 686 6.33 13.41 -12.01
CA PRO A 686 6.04 13.68 -13.41
C PRO A 686 5.81 15.15 -13.74
N TYR A 687 5.24 15.94 -12.85
CA TYR A 687 4.88 17.32 -13.14
C TYR A 687 6.07 18.28 -13.21
N ILE A 688 6.92 18.23 -12.19
CA ILE A 688 8.10 19.12 -12.15
C ILE A 688 9.10 18.76 -13.26
N THR A 689 9.25 17.47 -13.54
CA THR A 689 10.15 17.00 -14.59
C THR A 689 9.65 17.43 -15.97
N GLU A 690 8.36 17.34 -16.25
CA GLU A 690 7.76 17.84 -17.50
C GLU A 690 7.90 19.36 -17.62
N GLU A 691 7.58 20.14 -16.58
CA GLU A 691 7.68 21.61 -16.63
C GLU A 691 9.11 22.09 -16.86
N ILE A 692 10.11 21.44 -16.22
CA ILE A 692 11.52 21.75 -16.47
C ILE A 692 11.93 21.31 -17.88
N TRP A 693 11.47 20.13 -18.34
CA TRP A 693 11.75 19.64 -19.68
C TRP A 693 11.24 20.60 -20.76
N GLN A 694 9.98 21.03 -20.67
CA GLN A 694 9.38 21.97 -21.59
C GLN A 694 10.11 23.31 -21.60
N ALA A 695 10.66 23.75 -20.47
CA ALA A 695 11.44 24.98 -20.38
C ALA A 695 12.86 24.82 -20.95
N LEU A 696 13.49 23.69 -20.76
CA LEU A 696 14.88 23.42 -21.11
C LEU A 696 15.06 23.01 -22.58
N VAL A 697 14.19 22.11 -23.06
CA VAL A 697 14.26 21.56 -24.43
C VAL A 697 13.51 22.44 -25.43
N ASN A 698 12.32 22.91 -25.04
CA ASN A 698 11.48 23.87 -25.76
C ASN A 698 11.20 23.52 -27.24
N ASP A 699 11.03 22.22 -27.54
CA ASP A 699 10.70 21.68 -28.85
C ASP A 699 9.26 21.15 -28.93
N GLY A 700 8.49 21.23 -27.84
CA GLY A 700 7.11 20.78 -27.74
C GLY A 700 6.94 19.27 -27.54
N THR A 701 8.03 18.53 -27.39
CA THR A 701 7.94 17.08 -27.09
C THR A 701 7.74 16.82 -25.60
N ALA A 702 6.88 15.84 -25.25
CA ALA A 702 6.69 15.42 -23.87
C ALA A 702 7.86 14.55 -23.40
N ILE A 703 8.21 14.68 -22.12
CA ILE A 703 9.30 13.87 -21.54
C ILE A 703 8.92 12.39 -21.50
N MET A 704 7.65 12.05 -21.29
CA MET A 704 7.19 10.65 -21.15
C MET A 704 7.26 9.84 -22.45
N VAL A 705 7.51 10.48 -23.61
CA VAL A 705 7.72 9.78 -24.88
C VAL A 705 9.21 9.77 -25.28
N GLN A 706 10.09 10.20 -24.40
CA GLN A 706 11.53 10.13 -24.59
C GLN A 706 12.06 8.79 -24.07
N ASP A 707 13.16 8.31 -24.66
CA ASP A 707 13.83 7.08 -24.24
C ASP A 707 14.33 7.20 -22.79
N TYR A 708 14.02 6.20 -21.97
CA TYR A 708 14.55 6.08 -20.61
C TYR A 708 16.05 5.82 -20.65
N PRO A 709 16.87 6.50 -19.84
CA PRO A 709 18.31 6.28 -19.83
C PRO A 709 18.68 4.83 -19.47
N VAL A 710 19.60 4.27 -20.25
CA VAL A 710 20.17 2.95 -20.02
C VAL A 710 21.68 3.06 -19.91
N TYR A 711 22.30 2.02 -19.31
CA TYR A 711 23.75 1.93 -19.22
C TYR A 711 24.40 1.81 -20.61
N ASP A 712 25.48 2.57 -20.83
CA ASP A 712 26.29 2.50 -22.04
C ASP A 712 27.78 2.30 -21.65
N GLU A 713 28.39 1.18 -22.06
CA GLU A 713 29.79 0.87 -21.79
C GLU A 713 30.77 1.97 -22.24
N LYS A 714 30.39 2.75 -23.26
CA LYS A 714 31.23 3.87 -23.76
C LYS A 714 31.30 5.06 -22.82
N LEU A 715 30.39 5.11 -21.85
CA LEU A 715 30.31 6.20 -20.86
C LEU A 715 30.85 5.74 -19.48
N GLU A 716 31.54 4.62 -19.42
CA GLU A 716 32.24 4.15 -18.25
C GLU A 716 33.68 4.71 -18.24
N PHE A 717 33.99 5.59 -17.31
CA PHE A 717 35.28 6.24 -17.14
C PHE A 717 35.87 5.92 -15.78
N ALA A 718 36.14 4.63 -15.51
CA ALA A 718 36.52 4.12 -14.20
C ALA A 718 37.81 4.75 -13.65
N ASP A 719 38.83 5.00 -14.49
CA ASP A 719 40.11 5.60 -14.08
C ASP A 719 39.96 7.07 -13.72
N GLU A 720 39.20 7.83 -14.53
CA GLU A 720 38.89 9.23 -14.26
C GLU A 720 37.98 9.41 -13.06
N GLU A 721 37.03 8.48 -12.86
CA GLU A 721 36.16 8.44 -11.69
C GLU A 721 37.02 8.24 -10.43
N ALA A 722 37.90 7.23 -10.40
CA ALA A 722 38.77 6.95 -9.28
C ALA A 722 39.76 8.10 -9.00
N THR A 723 40.20 8.78 -10.06
CA THR A 723 41.08 9.96 -9.96
C THR A 723 40.32 11.12 -9.30
N PHE A 724 39.13 11.43 -9.76
CA PHE A 724 38.38 12.58 -9.25
C PHE A 724 37.83 12.36 -7.84
N GLU A 725 37.50 11.13 -7.47
CA GLU A 725 37.11 10.79 -6.09
C GLU A 725 38.22 11.10 -5.06
N LYS A 726 39.52 10.96 -5.41
CA LYS A 726 40.64 11.36 -4.55
C LYS A 726 40.65 12.87 -4.30
N ILE A 727 40.37 13.67 -5.35
CA ILE A 727 40.24 15.13 -5.25
C ILE A 727 39.05 15.50 -4.33
N ILE A 728 37.92 14.89 -4.52
CA ILE A 728 36.71 15.10 -3.68
C ILE A 728 37.01 14.73 -2.23
N ALA A 729 37.67 13.59 -1.98
CA ALA A 729 38.07 13.15 -0.65
C ALA A 729 38.99 14.18 0.02
N GLY A 730 39.94 14.71 -0.72
CA GLY A 730 40.82 15.78 -0.27
C GLY A 730 40.07 17.06 0.12
N ILE A 731 39.17 17.52 -0.74
CA ILE A 731 38.33 18.71 -0.46
C ILE A 731 37.46 18.50 0.78
N LYS A 732 36.82 17.30 0.92
CA LYS A 732 36.02 16.95 2.10
C LYS A 732 36.84 16.94 3.38
N SER A 733 38.01 16.32 3.34
CA SER A 733 38.95 16.24 4.49
C SER A 733 39.38 17.63 4.93
N ILE A 734 39.75 18.51 3.99
CA ILE A 734 40.11 19.91 4.27
C ILE A 734 38.92 20.68 4.87
N ARG A 735 37.72 20.58 4.31
CA ARG A 735 36.53 21.23 4.85
C ARG A 735 36.20 20.78 6.27
N ASN A 736 36.34 19.49 6.56
CA ASN A 736 36.12 18.94 7.91
C ASN A 736 37.18 19.51 8.89
N CYS A 737 38.46 19.50 8.52
CA CYS A 737 39.54 20.07 9.33
C CYS A 737 39.28 21.56 9.62
N ARG A 738 38.91 22.35 8.64
CA ARG A 738 38.53 23.78 8.79
C ARG A 738 37.27 23.95 9.65
N GLY A 739 36.28 23.06 9.52
CA GLY A 739 35.06 23.06 10.33
C GLY A 739 35.35 22.80 11.81
N GLU A 740 36.21 21.82 12.12
CA GLU A 740 36.65 21.50 13.48
C GLU A 740 37.38 22.68 14.14
N MET A 741 38.11 23.45 13.34
CA MET A 741 38.82 24.64 13.77
C MET A 741 37.96 25.91 13.73
N ASN A 742 36.67 25.83 13.36
CA ASN A 742 35.75 26.96 13.18
C ASN A 742 36.26 28.05 12.22
N VAL A 743 36.99 27.67 11.18
CA VAL A 743 37.51 28.57 10.15
C VAL A 743 36.44 28.86 9.11
N PRO A 744 35.99 30.13 8.96
CA PRO A 744 34.96 30.46 7.98
C PRO A 744 35.40 30.19 6.53
N PRO A 745 34.53 29.82 5.61
CA PRO A 745 34.88 29.64 4.20
C PRO A 745 35.44 30.89 3.51
N SER A 746 35.14 32.09 4.03
CA SER A 746 35.67 33.36 3.52
C SER A 746 37.18 33.58 3.77
N VAL A 747 37.75 32.88 4.72
CA VAL A 747 39.20 32.94 5.03
C VAL A 747 39.93 32.04 4.04
N LYS A 748 40.80 32.61 3.22
CA LYS A 748 41.62 31.86 2.28
C LYS A 748 43.02 31.61 2.91
N ALA A 749 43.57 30.42 2.69
CA ALA A 749 44.86 30.01 3.21
C ALA A 749 45.66 29.24 2.15
N LYS A 750 46.96 29.24 2.23
CA LYS A 750 47.80 28.33 1.41
C LYS A 750 47.46 26.86 1.73
N LEU A 751 47.56 26.03 0.72
CA LEU A 751 47.34 24.58 0.84
C LEU A 751 48.54 23.83 0.29
N TYR A 752 49.20 23.07 1.10
CA TYR A 752 50.24 22.14 0.69
C TYR A 752 49.62 20.73 0.58
N ILE A 753 49.83 20.09 -0.56
CA ILE A 753 49.38 18.71 -0.82
C ILE A 753 50.64 17.84 -0.93
N GLU A 754 50.86 17.04 0.10
CA GLU A 754 51.95 16.05 0.12
C GLU A 754 51.39 14.73 -0.43
N THR A 755 51.87 14.30 -1.59
CA THR A 755 51.39 13.11 -2.28
C THR A 755 52.47 12.46 -3.16
N ALA A 756 52.34 11.13 -3.35
CA ALA A 756 53.05 10.39 -4.38
C ALA A 756 52.38 10.40 -5.78
N GLN A 757 51.25 11.08 -5.90
CA GLN A 757 50.43 11.16 -7.13
C GLN A 757 50.17 12.64 -7.54
N PRO A 758 51.21 13.41 -7.85
CA PRO A 758 51.04 14.84 -8.13
C PRO A 758 50.17 15.11 -9.36
N GLU A 759 50.16 14.21 -10.34
CA GLU A 759 49.32 14.28 -11.57
C GLU A 759 47.81 14.21 -11.28
N VAL A 760 47.38 13.52 -10.23
CA VAL A 760 45.98 13.46 -9.77
C VAL A 760 45.56 14.82 -9.24
N PHE A 761 46.30 15.36 -8.29
CA PHE A 761 45.91 16.58 -7.57
C PHE A 761 46.14 17.85 -8.37
N SER A 762 47.05 17.83 -9.37
CA SER A 762 47.22 18.94 -10.32
C SER A 762 45.94 19.22 -11.15
N GLN A 763 45.14 18.20 -11.44
CA GLN A 763 43.85 18.35 -12.15
C GLN A 763 42.80 19.02 -11.28
N GLY A 764 42.96 19.02 -9.95
CA GLY A 764 42.00 19.56 -8.97
C GLY A 764 42.34 20.96 -8.44
N VAL A 765 43.41 21.61 -8.87
CA VAL A 765 43.88 22.88 -8.28
C VAL A 765 42.79 23.94 -8.18
N MET A 766 42.07 24.20 -9.26
CA MET A 766 40.99 25.20 -9.28
C MET A 766 39.83 24.84 -8.31
N PHE A 767 39.62 23.55 -8.04
CA PHE A 767 38.58 23.07 -7.15
C PHE A 767 39.01 23.20 -5.68
N PHE A 768 40.30 22.97 -5.36
CA PHE A 768 40.82 23.27 -4.03
C PHE A 768 40.75 24.76 -3.72
N GLU A 769 41.13 25.62 -4.69
CA GLU A 769 41.05 27.08 -4.53
C GLU A 769 39.60 27.54 -4.28
N ARG A 770 38.66 26.97 -4.98
CA ARG A 770 37.24 27.36 -4.89
C ARG A 770 36.50 26.70 -3.73
N LEU A 771 36.64 25.37 -3.61
CA LEU A 771 35.79 24.56 -2.74
C LEU A 771 36.46 24.26 -1.37
N ALA A 772 37.79 24.30 -1.29
CA ALA A 772 38.53 24.19 -0.04
C ALA A 772 39.04 25.52 0.50
N SER A 773 38.73 26.64 -0.20
CA SER A 773 39.16 28.01 0.15
C SER A 773 40.68 28.15 0.21
N ALA A 774 41.41 27.49 -0.71
CA ALA A 774 42.82 27.71 -0.87
C ALA A 774 43.10 29.04 -1.56
N SER A 775 44.13 29.80 -1.09
CA SER A 775 44.63 30.98 -1.78
C SER A 775 45.69 30.62 -2.83
N GLU A 776 46.42 29.56 -2.60
CA GLU A 776 47.44 28.98 -3.45
C GLU A 776 47.51 27.47 -3.13
N VAL A 777 47.73 26.64 -4.14
CA VAL A 777 47.88 25.17 -3.98
C VAL A 777 49.29 24.77 -4.37
N ILE A 778 50.03 24.16 -3.47
CA ILE A 778 51.42 23.72 -3.63
C ILE A 778 51.47 22.20 -3.48
N ILE A 779 51.70 21.50 -4.59
CA ILE A 779 51.84 20.03 -4.60
C ILE A 779 53.31 19.67 -4.45
N THR A 780 53.60 18.79 -3.47
CA THR A 780 55.00 18.46 -3.10
C THR A 780 55.11 17.02 -2.66
N ASP A 781 56.32 16.46 -2.75
CA ASP A 781 56.66 15.14 -2.22
C ASP A 781 56.75 15.15 -0.67
N LYS A 782 57.11 16.33 -0.07
CA LYS A 782 57.21 16.52 1.35
C LYS A 782 56.93 17.97 1.73
N CYS A 783 56.03 18.15 2.67
CA CYS A 783 55.75 19.47 3.21
C CYS A 783 56.77 19.82 4.29
N GLU A 784 57.53 20.94 4.11
CA GLU A 784 58.50 21.45 5.06
C GLU A 784 57.93 22.57 5.96
N GLU A 785 56.66 22.99 5.67
CA GLU A 785 56.01 24.06 6.42
C GLU A 785 55.73 23.58 7.86
N LYS A 786 56.01 24.45 8.83
CA LYS A 786 55.79 24.19 10.26
C LYS A 786 54.47 24.83 10.72
N ASP A 787 53.94 24.32 11.80
CA ASP A 787 52.70 24.85 12.41
C ASP A 787 51.52 24.86 11.45
N CYS A 788 51.23 23.71 10.86
CA CYS A 788 50.08 23.49 9.97
C CYS A 788 48.96 22.67 10.65
N ALA A 789 47.72 22.99 10.32
CA ALA A 789 46.63 22.03 10.47
C ALA A 789 46.75 20.94 9.40
N ALA A 790 46.56 19.69 9.77
CA ALA A 790 46.71 18.57 8.84
C ALA A 790 45.40 17.83 8.65
N ALA A 791 45.01 17.56 7.37
CA ALA A 791 43.99 16.66 6.98
C ALA A 791 44.59 15.50 6.18
N VAL A 792 44.08 14.30 6.31
CA VAL A 792 44.68 13.09 5.73
C VAL A 792 43.62 12.30 4.98
N THR A 793 44.01 11.79 3.83
CA THR A 793 43.25 10.78 3.05
C THR A 793 44.21 9.62 2.73
N ASP A 794 43.68 8.57 2.10
CA ASP A 794 44.50 7.42 1.67
C ASP A 794 45.52 7.78 0.58
N SER A 795 45.32 8.89 -0.17
CA SER A 795 46.11 9.27 -1.33
C SER A 795 46.97 10.50 -1.13
N ALA A 796 46.74 11.29 -0.07
CA ALA A 796 47.49 12.53 0.20
C ALA A 796 47.35 13.02 1.65
N ARG A 797 48.31 13.88 2.05
CA ARG A 797 48.25 14.70 3.26
C ARG A 797 48.09 16.16 2.85
N PHE A 798 47.20 16.85 3.53
CA PHE A 798 46.90 18.25 3.27
C PHE A 798 47.30 19.08 4.47
N PHE A 799 48.09 20.12 4.22
CA PHE A 799 48.57 21.00 5.28
C PHE A 799 48.13 22.43 5.01
N ILE A 800 47.60 23.07 6.04
CA ILE A 800 47.13 24.44 6.01
C ILE A 800 47.89 25.22 7.07
N PRO A 801 48.72 26.24 6.71
CA PRO A 801 49.43 27.03 7.70
C PRO A 801 48.47 27.68 8.70
N LEU A 802 48.71 27.47 10.00
CA LEU A 802 47.86 28.01 11.05
C LEU A 802 47.86 29.55 11.05
N ALA A 803 48.95 30.17 10.65
CA ALA A 803 49.07 31.62 10.51
C ALA A 803 48.09 32.23 9.51
N ASP A 804 47.68 31.46 8.50
CA ASP A 804 46.74 31.93 7.49
C ASP A 804 45.27 31.81 7.95
N ILE A 805 44.97 30.92 8.91
CA ILE A 805 43.58 30.57 9.29
C ILE A 805 43.20 30.99 10.69
N ILE A 806 44.16 31.31 11.55
CA ILE A 806 43.91 31.71 12.94
C ILE A 806 44.32 33.17 13.12
N ASP A 807 43.36 34.06 13.21
CA ASP A 807 43.59 35.39 13.78
C ASP A 807 43.60 35.22 15.29
N VAL A 808 44.80 35.08 15.85
CA VAL A 808 45.03 34.77 17.27
C VAL A 808 44.35 35.78 18.17
N ASP A 809 44.32 37.07 17.82
CA ASP A 809 43.70 38.09 18.63
C ASP A 809 42.16 38.00 18.60
N LYS A 810 41.58 37.74 17.45
CA LYS A 810 40.12 37.55 17.34
C LYS A 810 39.67 36.24 18.00
N GLU A 811 40.41 35.19 17.87
CA GLU A 811 40.07 33.90 18.45
C GLU A 811 40.23 33.92 19.99
N LEU A 812 41.25 34.56 20.51
CA LEU A 812 41.38 34.85 21.94
C LEU A 812 40.18 35.69 22.45
N ALA A 813 39.75 36.68 21.69
CA ALA A 813 38.59 37.50 22.09
C ALA A 813 37.27 36.69 22.05
N ARG A 814 37.12 35.79 21.10
CA ARG A 814 36.00 34.85 21.02
C ARG A 814 35.97 33.89 22.19
N LEU A 815 37.10 33.21 22.43
CA LEU A 815 37.26 32.27 23.54
C LEU A 815 37.07 32.95 24.90
N ASP A 816 37.52 34.21 25.08
CA ASP A 816 37.26 34.97 26.29
C ASP A 816 35.76 35.28 26.49
N LYS A 817 35.04 35.55 25.40
CA LYS A 817 33.57 35.70 25.45
C LYS A 817 32.90 34.38 25.82
N ASP A 818 33.33 33.27 25.21
CA ASP A 818 32.82 31.94 25.50
C ASP A 818 33.13 31.50 26.94
N ARG A 819 34.31 31.83 27.44
CA ARG A 819 34.74 31.66 28.85
C ARG A 819 33.79 32.40 29.79
N LYS A 820 33.53 33.66 29.48
CA LYS A 820 32.57 34.49 30.27
C LYS A 820 31.17 33.92 30.26
N ASN A 821 30.68 33.38 29.15
CA ASN A 821 29.39 32.75 29.07
C ASN A 821 29.35 31.41 29.84
N ALA A 822 30.34 30.55 29.66
CA ALA A 822 30.49 29.30 30.42
C ALA A 822 30.56 29.56 31.93
N GLN A 823 31.29 30.60 32.35
CA GLN A 823 31.34 30.98 33.75
C GLN A 823 29.97 31.40 34.30
N LYS A 824 29.16 32.18 33.53
CA LYS A 824 27.79 32.52 33.91
C LYS A 824 26.90 31.30 34.07
N ASP A 825 27.05 30.34 33.18
CA ASP A 825 26.29 29.09 33.24
C ASP A 825 26.64 28.29 34.48
N ILE A 826 27.96 28.18 34.80
CA ILE A 826 28.47 27.51 35.99
C ILE A 826 27.99 28.22 37.26
N ASP A 827 28.09 29.54 37.32
CA ASP A 827 27.63 30.33 38.45
C ASP A 827 26.13 30.18 38.67
N PHE A 828 25.34 30.20 37.58
CA PHE A 828 23.89 30.02 37.65
C PHE A 828 23.50 28.65 38.17
N LEU A 829 24.12 27.59 37.59
CA LEU A 829 23.83 26.20 37.95
C LEU A 829 24.32 25.87 39.36
N SER A 830 25.52 26.35 39.75
CA SER A 830 26.04 26.19 41.08
C SER A 830 25.20 26.90 42.14
N LYS A 831 24.72 28.14 41.86
CA LYS A 831 23.82 28.88 42.74
C LYS A 831 22.46 28.17 42.88
N LYS A 832 21.98 27.56 41.78
CA LYS A 832 20.74 26.78 41.78
C LYS A 832 20.88 25.50 42.60
N LEU A 833 21.99 24.81 42.49
CA LEU A 833 22.31 23.57 43.22
C LEU A 833 22.74 23.80 44.67
N SER A 834 23.15 25.02 45.06
CA SER A 834 23.41 25.39 46.44
C SER A 834 22.16 25.90 47.18
N ASN A 835 21.03 26.11 46.47
CA ASN A 835 19.80 26.58 47.08
C ASN A 835 19.10 25.46 47.85
N GLN A 836 19.12 25.49 49.17
CA GLN A 836 18.50 24.49 50.04
C GLN A 836 16.98 24.34 49.78
N GLY A 837 16.30 25.44 49.42
CA GLY A 837 14.88 25.41 49.10
C GLY A 837 14.56 24.68 47.78
N PHE A 838 15.48 24.72 46.84
CA PHE A 838 15.38 23.93 45.60
C PHE A 838 15.67 22.44 45.86
N LEU A 839 16.74 22.12 46.56
CA LEU A 839 17.12 20.76 46.89
C LEU A 839 16.10 20.03 47.74
N ALA A 840 15.37 20.75 48.62
CA ALA A 840 14.34 20.13 49.45
C ALA A 840 12.96 19.88 48.73
N LYS A 841 12.71 20.52 47.55
CA LYS A 841 11.43 20.47 46.88
C LYS A 841 11.49 19.84 45.46
N ALA A 842 12.65 19.78 44.86
CA ALA A 842 12.79 19.25 43.48
C ALA A 842 12.89 17.70 43.45
N PRO A 843 12.31 17.06 42.47
CA PRO A 843 12.50 15.61 42.27
C PRO A 843 13.98 15.26 42.07
N GLU A 844 14.40 14.09 42.56
CA GLU A 844 15.79 13.61 42.48
C GLU A 844 16.31 13.58 41.05
N GLN A 845 15.49 13.14 40.10
CA GLN A 845 15.84 13.14 38.65
C GLN A 845 16.14 14.54 38.11
N LEU A 846 15.49 15.60 38.60
CA LEU A 846 15.74 16.97 38.19
C LEU A 846 17.05 17.49 38.78
N ILE A 847 17.36 17.11 40.01
CA ILE A 847 18.61 17.47 40.67
C ILE A 847 19.78 16.83 39.93
N GLU A 848 19.70 15.56 39.58
CA GLU A 848 20.73 14.84 38.82
C GLU A 848 20.89 15.43 37.39
N ALA A 849 19.79 15.80 36.71
CA ALA A 849 19.86 16.48 35.42
C ALA A 849 20.59 17.85 35.51
N GLU A 850 20.36 18.63 36.57
CA GLU A 850 21.05 19.90 36.77
C GLU A 850 22.54 19.73 37.17
N LYS A 851 22.92 18.70 37.95
CA LYS A 851 24.29 18.31 38.19
C LYS A 851 25.04 17.90 36.91
N ALA A 852 24.35 17.10 36.03
CA ALA A 852 24.93 16.73 34.76
C ALA A 852 25.16 17.95 33.83
N LYS A 853 24.26 18.95 33.87
CA LYS A 853 24.49 20.23 33.15
C LYS A 853 25.68 21.01 33.72
N LEU A 854 25.84 21.07 35.05
CA LEU A 854 26.96 21.73 35.67
C LEU A 854 28.27 21.05 35.24
N ALA A 855 28.38 19.72 35.34
CA ALA A 855 29.55 18.98 34.94
C ALA A 855 29.93 19.22 33.45
N LYS A 856 28.92 19.28 32.55
CA LYS A 856 29.15 19.65 31.15
C LYS A 856 29.61 21.08 30.96
N ALA A 857 29.14 22.02 31.76
CA ALA A 857 29.57 23.41 31.69
C ALA A 857 31.01 23.57 32.19
N GLU A 858 31.39 22.85 33.25
CA GLU A 858 32.75 22.79 33.77
C GLU A 858 33.70 22.13 32.79
N GLU A 859 33.32 21.02 32.14
CA GLU A 859 34.13 20.39 31.09
C GLU A 859 34.33 21.33 29.90
N LYS A 860 33.26 22.05 29.50
CA LYS A 860 33.36 23.07 28.44
C LYS A 860 34.32 24.20 28.84
N MET A 861 34.26 24.64 30.07
CA MET A 861 35.18 25.66 30.61
C MET A 861 36.64 25.20 30.56
N SER A 862 36.92 23.95 30.97
CA SER A 862 38.26 23.39 30.92
C SER A 862 38.82 23.39 29.49
N LYS A 863 38.01 22.91 28.52
CA LYS A 863 38.43 22.91 27.12
C LYS A 863 38.69 24.33 26.56
N ILE A 864 37.85 25.30 26.94
CA ILE A 864 38.05 26.70 26.55
C ILE A 864 39.40 27.24 27.16
N MET A 865 39.70 26.97 28.42
CA MET A 865 40.91 27.42 29.08
C MET A 865 42.17 26.77 28.48
N GLU A 866 42.11 25.46 28.17
CA GLU A 866 43.15 24.77 27.44
C GLU A 866 43.43 25.40 26.07
N SER A 867 42.35 25.75 25.33
CA SER A 867 42.43 26.41 24.02
C SER A 867 43.07 27.84 24.14
N ILE A 868 42.67 28.59 25.14
CA ILE A 868 43.26 29.92 25.42
C ILE A 868 44.78 29.79 25.71
N SER A 869 45.13 28.88 26.61
CA SER A 869 46.54 28.67 26.97
C SER A 869 47.40 28.22 25.76
N ALA A 870 46.84 27.37 24.92
CA ALA A 870 47.51 26.93 23.69
C ALA A 870 47.69 28.06 22.66
N LEU A 871 46.75 28.99 22.56
CA LEU A 871 46.82 30.15 21.67
C LEU A 871 47.77 31.25 22.23
N GLU A 872 47.77 31.49 23.54
CA GLU A 872 48.67 32.42 24.19
C GLU A 872 50.13 31.97 24.09
N ALA A 873 50.37 30.66 24.12
CA ALA A 873 51.70 30.11 23.95
C ALA A 873 52.25 30.26 22.50
N ARG A 874 51.37 30.57 21.55
CA ARG A 874 51.69 30.84 20.13
C ARG A 874 51.90 32.32 19.80
N LYS A 875 51.50 33.22 20.70
CA LYS A 875 51.68 34.68 20.58
C LYS A 875 53.05 35.09 21.07
#